data_544c0056053617a2beac45d912a681f4
#
_entry.id   544c0056053617a2beac45d912a681f4
#
_cell.length_a   1.000
_cell.length_b   1.000
_cell.length_c   1.000
_cell.angle_alpha   90.00
_cell.angle_beta   90.00
_cell.angle_gamma   90.00
#
_symmetry.space_group_name_H-M   'P 1'
#
loop_
_entity.id
_entity.type
_entity.pdbx_description
1 polymer ?
#
loop_
_entity_poly.entity_id
_entity_poly.type
_entity_poly.pdbx_seq_one_letter_code
_entity_poly.pdbx_strand_id
1 'polypeptide(L)'
;MSWSFGLCNPCLIALRSSVHHIPCFKFCLIIIVTSVGVLYGFDKTEAIDQFKLVLYMCVSVAEAPGTVKVSEWQQSYYGTDSGIQSGATTVRSDEDGAQYSTKKFSYTTTFTENPADVESQYNMTRAQRIRAAMFPETVMEGTAVLSTQMDPSQQTNVQKLAEPSQQLKAAIIHLINYQDDAELATRAIPELTKLLNDEDQVVVNKAAMIVNQLTRKEASRRALMQSPQMVAAVVRAMQNTSDMETTRATASILHNLSHQREGLLAIFKSGGIPALVRMLSSPMDSVLFYAITTLHNLLLHQEGAKMAVRLADGLQRMVPLLKKSNHKFLAITTDCLQLLSYGNQESKLIILANGGPEGLVNIMRTYNYEKLLWTTSRVLKVLSVCPSNKPAIVDAGGMQAIGKHLTGSSQRLTQNCLWTLRNLSDAATKQDGMENLLQVLVGLLSSDDINMLTCATGILSNLTCNNTRNKTQVTQSNGVEALIHTILRAASKQDVIEPAVCALRHLTSRHPEAEIAQNAVRMHYGIPAIVKLLNQPYYWPVVKAVVGLIRNLALCPANQAPLRDAEAIPKLVTLLTKAHQDAQKHGSSAQQTYQDGVRMEEIVEGCTGALQILARDPVNKVTIASMDTIPLFVQLLYSPLDNVKRVAAGVLCELALDKQSAEIIDSEGASAPLMELLHSSNEGIATYAAAVLFRISEDKNPDYKKRVSVELTHSLFKHDPAAWEMVSLPSDFIIIFYNDNHIAFYSCKILENAINDLDL
;
A
#
# COMPACT_ATOMS: atom_id res chain seq x y z
N MET A 1 42.15 21.56 -16.84
CA MET A 1 42.02 21.60 -18.32
C MET A 1 40.59 21.93 -18.65
N SER A 2 40.39 23.17 -19.07
CA SER A 2 39.06 23.69 -19.46
C SER A 2 38.77 23.29 -20.89
N TRP A 3 37.68 22.54 -21.09
CA TRP A 3 37.13 22.26 -22.41
C TRP A 3 35.84 23.07 -22.59
N SER A 4 35.88 24.08 -23.42
CA SER A 4 34.73 24.84 -23.90
C SER A 4 34.04 24.04 -25.03
N PHE A 5 32.81 23.59 -24.80
CA PHE A 5 31.96 23.04 -25.85
C PHE A 5 31.34 24.17 -26.67
N GLY A 6 31.84 24.35 -27.87
CA GLY A 6 31.23 25.20 -28.88
C GLY A 6 30.06 24.47 -29.53
N LEU A 7 28.82 24.79 -29.15
CA LEU A 7 27.62 24.40 -29.89
C LEU A 7 27.45 25.37 -31.09
N CYS A 8 27.32 24.79 -32.27
CA CYS A 8 27.12 25.46 -33.55
C CYS A 8 25.85 26.32 -33.54
N ASN A 9 25.91 27.56 -33.99
CA ASN A 9 24.85 28.56 -34.00
C ASN A 9 23.51 28.14 -34.68
N PRO A 10 23.45 27.19 -35.66
CA PRO A 10 22.21 26.71 -36.24
C PRO A 10 21.35 25.86 -35.26
N CYS A 11 21.96 25.18 -34.27
CA CYS A 11 21.23 24.36 -33.30
C CYS A 11 20.48 25.18 -32.24
N LEU A 12 20.98 26.38 -31.92
CA LEU A 12 20.34 27.31 -30.98
C LEU A 12 19.09 28.02 -31.56
N ILE A 13 19.06 28.20 -32.87
CA ILE A 13 17.91 28.83 -33.59
C ILE A 13 16.76 27.82 -33.75
N ALA A 14 17.05 26.52 -33.96
CA ALA A 14 16.04 25.47 -34.02
C ALA A 14 15.35 25.20 -32.67
N LEU A 15 16.01 25.49 -31.53
CA LEU A 15 15.46 25.34 -30.18
C LEU A 15 14.48 26.46 -29.80
N ARG A 16 14.45 27.59 -30.49
CA ARG A 16 13.57 28.72 -30.19
C ARG A 16 12.23 28.71 -30.91
N SER A 17 12.03 27.90 -31.93
CA SER A 17 10.82 27.96 -32.79
C SER A 17 9.86 26.77 -32.71
N SER A 18 10.10 25.77 -31.83
CA SER A 18 9.28 24.55 -31.82
C SER A 18 8.86 24.08 -30.41
N VAL A 19 8.06 24.89 -29.74
CA VAL A 19 7.53 24.53 -28.38
C VAL A 19 6.23 23.73 -28.43
N HIS A 20 5.70 23.33 -29.59
CA HIS A 20 4.38 22.70 -29.70
C HIS A 20 4.31 21.21 -30.08
N HIS A 21 5.43 20.43 -30.14
CA HIS A 21 5.39 18.99 -30.37
C HIS A 21 6.28 18.21 -29.39
N ILE A 22 5.78 18.02 -28.18
CA ILE A 22 6.51 17.45 -27.03
C ILE A 22 6.78 15.94 -27.07
N PRO A 23 6.00 15.03 -27.73
CA PRO A 23 6.27 13.59 -27.64
C PRO A 23 7.48 13.09 -28.45
N CYS A 24 7.70 13.63 -29.67
CA CYS A 24 8.80 13.16 -30.53
C CYS A 24 10.19 13.61 -30.05
N PHE A 25 10.28 14.77 -29.45
CA PHE A 25 11.55 15.34 -28.98
C PHE A 25 12.14 14.59 -27.76
N LYS A 26 11.28 14.11 -26.87
CA LYS A 26 11.71 13.26 -25.72
C LYS A 26 12.32 11.94 -26.19
N PHE A 27 11.78 11.34 -27.24
CA PHE A 27 12.25 10.04 -27.76
C PHE A 27 13.62 10.17 -28.46
N CYS A 28 13.80 11.20 -29.27
CA CYS A 28 15.08 11.43 -29.96
C CYS A 28 16.21 11.80 -28.98
N LEU A 29 15.92 12.58 -27.94
CA LEU A 29 16.94 12.97 -26.95
C LEU A 29 17.36 11.79 -26.07
N ILE A 30 16.44 10.90 -25.72
CA ILE A 30 16.75 9.67 -24.97
C ILE A 30 17.66 8.74 -25.78
N ILE A 31 17.41 8.61 -27.09
CA ILE A 31 18.27 7.80 -27.98
C ILE A 31 19.68 8.38 -28.10
N ILE A 32 19.82 9.70 -28.19
CA ILE A 32 21.14 10.35 -28.28
C ILE A 32 21.92 10.20 -26.98
N VAL A 33 21.31 10.39 -25.82
CA VAL A 33 22.00 10.29 -24.52
C VAL A 33 22.35 8.84 -24.18
N THR A 34 21.49 7.87 -24.49
CA THR A 34 21.82 6.44 -24.30
C THR A 34 22.92 5.97 -25.25
N SER A 35 22.96 6.49 -26.48
CA SER A 35 24.02 6.16 -27.47
C SER A 35 25.36 6.75 -27.10
N VAL A 36 25.40 7.97 -26.55
CA VAL A 36 26.63 8.63 -26.08
C VAL A 36 27.14 8.03 -24.78
N GLY A 37 26.24 7.67 -23.83
CA GLY A 37 26.62 7.02 -22.56
C GLY A 37 27.25 5.64 -22.77
N VAL A 38 26.77 4.85 -23.74
CA VAL A 38 27.35 3.55 -24.11
C VAL A 38 28.73 3.69 -24.75
N LEU A 39 28.99 4.78 -25.46
CA LEU A 39 30.30 5.07 -26.09
C LEU A 39 31.39 5.45 -25.07
N TYR A 40 31.01 5.92 -23.88
CA TYR A 40 31.93 6.36 -22.82
C TYR A 40 31.95 5.45 -21.59
N GLY A 41 31.30 4.29 -21.62
CA GLY A 41 31.42 3.25 -20.57
C GLY A 41 30.63 3.52 -19.29
N PHE A 42 29.60 4.37 -19.30
CA PHE A 42 28.71 4.58 -18.17
C PHE A 42 27.57 3.56 -18.14
N ASP A 43 27.16 3.11 -16.94
CA ASP A 43 26.00 2.26 -16.78
C ASP A 43 24.71 3.02 -17.20
N LYS A 44 23.80 2.32 -17.92
CA LYS A 44 22.56 2.90 -18.45
C LYS A 44 21.69 3.56 -17.39
N THR A 45 21.72 3.08 -16.15
CA THR A 45 20.97 3.61 -15.01
C THR A 45 21.53 4.94 -14.52
N GLU A 46 22.84 5.09 -14.41
CA GLU A 46 23.47 6.35 -14.00
C GLU A 46 23.30 7.47 -15.03
N ALA A 47 23.38 7.14 -16.32
CA ALA A 47 23.16 8.12 -17.40
C ALA A 47 21.72 8.65 -17.44
N ILE A 48 20.72 7.80 -17.12
CA ILE A 48 19.31 8.20 -17.06
C ILE A 48 19.01 9.09 -15.85
N ASP A 49 19.64 8.83 -14.71
CA ASP A 49 19.40 9.63 -13.50
C ASP A 49 20.13 10.99 -13.52
N GLN A 50 21.30 11.05 -14.10
CA GLN A 50 21.98 12.33 -14.40
C GLN A 50 21.18 13.17 -15.41
N PHE A 51 20.57 12.54 -16.41
CA PHE A 51 19.73 13.22 -17.39
C PHE A 51 18.41 13.74 -16.79
N LYS A 52 17.79 13.00 -15.89
CA LYS A 52 16.62 13.47 -15.15
C LYS A 52 16.95 14.70 -14.30
N LEU A 53 18.14 14.75 -13.71
CA LEU A 53 18.62 15.90 -12.93
C LEU A 53 18.83 17.14 -13.81
N VAL A 54 19.44 16.99 -14.99
CA VAL A 54 19.63 18.06 -15.97
C VAL A 54 18.32 18.54 -16.56
N LEU A 55 17.39 17.65 -16.88
CA LEU A 55 16.06 18.00 -17.37
C LEU A 55 15.25 18.76 -16.31
N TYR A 56 15.39 18.38 -15.03
CA TYR A 56 14.75 19.06 -13.90
C TYR A 56 15.31 20.49 -13.70
N MET A 57 16.61 20.67 -13.88
CA MET A 57 17.25 22.01 -13.85
C MET A 57 16.89 22.88 -15.05
N CYS A 58 16.74 22.31 -16.24
CA CYS A 58 16.36 23.06 -17.44
C CYS A 58 14.88 23.48 -17.46
N VAL A 59 13.99 22.68 -16.86
CA VAL A 59 12.54 23.00 -16.76
C VAL A 59 12.29 24.07 -15.70
N SER A 60 13.09 24.14 -14.63
CA SER A 60 12.95 25.15 -13.58
C SER A 60 13.45 26.56 -13.97
N VAL A 61 14.13 26.71 -15.11
CA VAL A 61 14.66 28.01 -15.60
C VAL A 61 13.75 28.65 -16.67
N ALA A 62 12.74 27.94 -17.18
CA ALA A 62 11.94 28.34 -18.33
C ALA A 62 10.53 28.91 -18.00
N GLU A 63 10.16 29.09 -16.74
CA GLU A 63 8.84 29.65 -16.38
C GLU A 63 8.98 31.10 -15.87
N ALA A 64 8.73 32.07 -16.76
CA ALA A 64 8.38 33.45 -16.44
C ALA A 64 6.88 33.53 -16.03
N PRO A 65 6.45 34.57 -15.25
CA PRO A 65 5.27 34.51 -14.42
C PRO A 65 3.95 34.66 -15.20
N GLY A 66 3.27 33.55 -15.39
CA GLY A 66 1.87 33.52 -15.77
C GLY A 66 1.08 32.83 -14.64
N THR A 67 0.06 33.50 -14.15
CA THR A 67 -0.85 33.09 -13.08
C THR A 67 -1.44 31.70 -13.34
N VAL A 68 -0.85 30.64 -12.79
CA VAL A 68 -1.48 29.33 -12.74
C VAL A 68 -2.22 29.21 -11.40
N LYS A 69 -3.52 28.98 -11.47
CA LYS A 69 -4.37 28.73 -10.32
C LYS A 69 -3.93 27.44 -9.62
N VAL A 70 -3.31 27.59 -8.48
CA VAL A 70 -2.84 26.48 -7.59
C VAL A 70 -4.03 25.70 -6.98
N SER A 71 -5.28 26.10 -7.23
CA SER A 71 -6.48 25.56 -6.59
C SER A 71 -6.94 24.21 -7.11
N GLU A 72 -6.65 23.82 -8.35
CA GLU A 72 -7.16 22.56 -8.92
C GLU A 72 -6.31 21.33 -8.59
N TRP A 73 -5.00 21.51 -8.38
CA TRP A 73 -4.12 20.40 -8.03
C TRP A 73 -4.25 19.97 -6.56
N GLN A 74 -4.59 20.90 -5.67
CA GLN A 74 -4.82 20.60 -4.25
C GLN A 74 -6.16 19.88 -4.00
N GLN A 75 -7.17 20.06 -4.85
CA GLN A 75 -8.47 19.40 -4.68
C GLN A 75 -8.47 17.93 -5.11
N SER A 76 -7.60 17.49 -6.00
CA SER A 76 -7.58 16.10 -6.47
C SER A 76 -6.72 15.15 -5.62
N TYR A 77 -5.75 15.67 -4.84
CA TYR A 77 -4.83 14.84 -4.03
C TYR A 77 -5.07 14.89 -2.51
N TYR A 78 -5.62 15.99 -2.04
CA TYR A 78 -6.05 16.17 -0.66
C TYR A 78 -7.52 16.55 -0.71
N GLY A 79 -8.39 15.53 -0.74
CA GLY A 79 -9.81 15.79 -0.53
C GLY A 79 -9.98 16.67 0.70
N THR A 80 -10.87 17.61 0.64
CA THR A 80 -11.28 18.75 1.47
C THR A 80 -11.11 18.63 3.01
N ASP A 81 -10.16 17.85 3.52
CA ASP A 81 -10.04 17.57 4.94
C ASP A 81 -8.60 17.53 5.45
N SER A 82 -7.79 18.52 5.08
CA SER A 82 -6.65 18.88 5.91
C SER A 82 -7.15 19.77 7.03
N GLY A 83 -7.77 19.18 8.06
CA GLY A 83 -8.29 19.87 9.24
C GLY A 83 -7.25 20.57 10.11
N ILE A 84 -6.23 21.17 9.50
CA ILE A 84 -5.35 22.18 10.04
C ILE A 84 -5.56 23.42 9.19
N GLN A 85 -6.75 24.00 9.28
CA GLN A 85 -6.90 25.40 9.00
C GLN A 85 -6.28 26.16 10.18
N SER A 86 -5.09 26.71 9.94
CA SER A 86 -4.59 27.83 10.73
C SER A 86 -5.63 28.94 10.65
N GLY A 87 -6.36 29.16 11.74
CA GLY A 87 -7.21 30.26 12.10
C GLY A 87 -7.46 31.37 11.08
N ALA A 88 -8.33 31.16 10.13
CA ALA A 88 -9.18 32.17 9.57
C ALA A 88 -10.60 31.83 10.06
N THR A 89 -11.00 32.40 11.16
CA THR A 89 -12.36 32.38 11.69
C THR A 89 -13.27 33.13 10.72
N THR A 90 -13.92 32.40 9.83
CA THR A 90 -15.24 32.82 9.33
C THR A 90 -16.23 32.29 10.37
N VAL A 91 -16.73 33.23 11.18
CA VAL A 91 -17.85 33.02 12.07
C VAL A 91 -19.06 32.67 11.22
N ARG A 92 -19.51 31.43 11.23
CA ARG A 92 -20.89 31.06 11.01
C ARG A 92 -21.50 30.75 12.36
N SER A 93 -22.47 31.55 12.70
CA SER A 93 -23.36 31.33 13.81
C SER A 93 -24.15 30.06 13.58
N ASP A 94 -23.96 29.05 14.45
CA ASP A 94 -25.00 28.11 14.83
C ASP A 94 -24.89 27.88 16.32
N GLU A 95 -25.99 28.10 16.99
CA GLU A 95 -26.19 27.96 18.42
C GLU A 95 -25.98 26.54 18.86
N ASP A 96 -25.02 26.32 19.76
CA ASP A 96 -25.22 25.43 20.89
C ASP A 96 -24.12 25.66 21.92
N GLY A 97 -24.53 25.94 23.14
CA GLY A 97 -23.70 26.41 24.23
C GLY A 97 -22.78 25.34 24.79
N ALA A 98 -21.48 25.56 24.64
CA ALA A 98 -20.47 24.99 25.51
C ALA A 98 -19.48 26.06 25.94
N GLN A 99 -19.58 26.47 27.19
CA GLN A 99 -18.67 27.39 27.83
C GLN A 99 -17.27 26.79 27.93
N TYR A 100 -16.33 27.28 27.10
CA TYR A 100 -14.90 27.05 27.35
C TYR A 100 -14.34 28.20 28.17
N SER A 101 -14.07 27.94 29.46
CA SER A 101 -13.36 28.86 30.32
C SER A 101 -11.90 28.98 29.84
N THR A 102 -11.55 30.09 29.22
CA THR A 102 -10.16 30.49 29.00
C THR A 102 -9.56 30.97 30.31
N LYS A 103 -8.75 30.12 30.96
CA LYS A 103 -7.86 30.57 32.04
C LYS A 103 -6.81 31.51 31.46
N LYS A 104 -6.97 32.81 31.68
CA LYS A 104 -5.93 33.82 31.48
C LYS A 104 -4.82 33.55 32.47
N PHE A 105 -3.65 33.09 32.02
CA PHE A 105 -2.42 33.17 32.80
C PHE A 105 -1.86 34.59 32.63
N SER A 106 -1.99 35.44 33.67
CA SER A 106 -1.32 36.72 33.76
C SER A 106 0.04 36.51 34.45
N TYR A 107 1.11 36.77 33.72
CA TYR A 107 2.43 36.92 34.35
C TYR A 107 2.67 38.39 34.62
N THR A 108 2.76 38.75 35.87
CA THR A 108 3.15 40.10 36.33
C THR A 108 4.67 40.18 36.37
N THR A 109 5.28 40.89 35.42
CA THR A 109 6.67 41.34 35.54
C THR A 109 6.67 42.79 35.94
N THR A 110 7.23 43.06 37.12
CA THR A 110 7.41 44.39 37.67
C THR A 110 8.52 45.13 36.92
N PHE A 111 8.12 46.06 36.05
CA PHE A 111 9.00 47.14 35.57
C PHE A 111 8.75 48.39 36.37
N THR A 112 9.81 49.06 36.83
CA THR A 112 9.82 50.25 37.68
C THR A 112 9.55 51.57 36.89
N GLU A 113 8.99 51.54 35.72
CA GLU A 113 8.35 52.70 35.10
C GLU A 113 6.88 52.30 34.94
N ASN A 114 6.04 53.21 35.45
CA ASN A 114 4.61 52.95 35.53
C ASN A 114 4.05 52.69 34.14
N PRO A 115 3.65 51.47 33.76
CA PRO A 115 3.19 51.15 32.39
C PRO A 115 1.94 51.92 32.02
N ALA A 116 1.21 52.44 33.01
CA ALA A 116 0.01 53.23 32.83
C ALA A 116 0.32 54.60 32.21
N ASP A 117 1.48 55.22 32.46
CA ASP A 117 1.81 56.55 31.91
C ASP A 117 2.25 56.45 30.43
N VAL A 118 2.97 55.41 30.06
CA VAL A 118 3.35 55.18 28.65
C VAL A 118 2.12 54.72 27.85
N GLU A 119 1.27 53.88 28.42
CA GLU A 119 0.07 53.38 27.78
C GLU A 119 -1.00 54.50 27.69
N SER A 120 -1.06 55.42 28.66
CA SER A 120 -1.96 56.58 28.60
C SER A 120 -1.52 57.61 27.55
N GLN A 121 -0.21 57.90 27.40
CA GLN A 121 0.31 58.79 26.34
C GLN A 121 0.10 58.17 24.96
N TYR A 122 0.32 56.86 24.82
CA TYR A 122 0.06 56.15 23.58
C TYR A 122 -1.42 56.10 23.24
N ASN A 123 -2.28 55.89 24.22
CA ASN A 123 -3.73 55.88 24.05
C ASN A 123 -4.29 57.28 23.77
N MET A 124 -3.74 58.37 24.36
CA MET A 124 -4.10 59.75 24.02
C MET A 124 -3.75 60.09 22.57
N THR A 125 -2.54 59.78 22.13
CA THR A 125 -2.13 60.02 20.72
C THR A 125 -2.98 59.21 19.73
N ARG A 126 -3.31 57.99 20.10
CA ARG A 126 -4.20 57.11 19.34
C ARG A 126 -5.63 57.62 19.29
N ALA A 127 -6.17 58.09 20.42
CA ALA A 127 -7.49 58.69 20.49
C ALA A 127 -7.58 60.00 19.65
N GLN A 128 -6.52 60.81 19.64
CA GLN A 128 -6.43 62.00 18.79
C GLN A 128 -6.40 61.65 17.31
N ARG A 129 -5.66 60.61 16.90
CA ARG A 129 -5.64 60.14 15.49
C ARG A 129 -6.97 59.54 15.08
N ILE A 130 -7.63 58.81 15.95
CA ILE A 130 -8.98 58.29 15.70
C ILE A 130 -10.00 59.40 15.55
N ARG A 131 -9.94 60.46 16.38
CA ARG A 131 -10.81 61.64 16.27
C ARG A 131 -10.57 62.38 14.97
N ALA A 132 -9.31 62.61 14.58
CA ALA A 132 -8.97 63.22 13.30
C ALA A 132 -9.53 62.48 12.10
N ALA A 133 -9.41 61.13 12.12
CA ALA A 133 -9.89 60.26 11.03
C ALA A 133 -11.43 60.20 10.95
N MET A 134 -12.13 60.55 12.01
CA MET A 134 -13.61 60.48 12.11
C MET A 134 -14.31 61.85 11.99
N PHE A 135 -13.67 62.89 11.52
CA PHE A 135 -14.21 64.26 11.40
C PHE A 135 -14.65 64.82 12.75
N PRO A 136 -13.72 65.29 13.59
CA PRO A 136 -13.92 65.59 15.00
C PRO A 136 -14.83 66.80 15.28
N GLU A 137 -15.09 67.63 14.30
CA GLU A 137 -15.92 68.84 14.47
C GLU A 137 -17.40 68.53 14.68
N THR A 138 -17.83 67.31 14.47
CA THR A 138 -19.27 66.92 14.48
C THR A 138 -19.64 65.82 15.46
N VAL A 139 -18.69 65.19 16.18
CA VAL A 139 -19.00 64.12 17.09
C VAL A 139 -18.66 64.50 18.54
N MET A 140 -19.68 64.93 19.28
CA MET A 140 -19.60 64.98 20.75
C MET A 140 -19.72 63.58 21.30
N GLU A 141 -18.69 63.08 22.03
CA GLU A 141 -18.79 61.87 22.80
C GLU A 141 -19.90 61.98 23.83
N GLY A 142 -20.91 61.14 23.74
CA GLY A 142 -21.98 61.05 24.73
C GLY A 142 -23.38 61.43 24.27
N THR A 143 -23.60 61.80 23.01
CA THR A 143 -24.97 61.95 22.50
C THR A 143 -25.62 60.58 22.31
N ALA A 144 -26.42 60.17 23.29
CA ALA A 144 -27.31 59.04 23.12
C ALA A 144 -28.22 59.29 21.91
N VAL A 145 -28.20 58.43 20.94
CA VAL A 145 -29.17 58.46 19.82
C VAL A 145 -30.53 58.21 20.46
N LEU A 146 -31.39 59.24 20.46
CA LEU A 146 -32.75 59.10 20.95
C LEU A 146 -33.46 58.06 20.10
N SER A 147 -33.90 56.99 20.71
CA SER A 147 -34.69 55.96 20.04
C SER A 147 -36.07 56.51 19.72
N THR A 148 -36.45 56.51 18.45
CA THR A 148 -37.79 56.77 17.99
C THR A 148 -38.64 55.51 17.87
N GLN A 149 -38.23 54.47 18.49
CA GLN A 149 -38.87 53.17 18.40
C GLN A 149 -40.17 53.16 19.22
N MET A 150 -41.29 53.01 18.53
CA MET A 150 -42.57 52.80 19.18
C MET A 150 -42.85 51.35 19.58
N ASP A 151 -42.25 50.41 18.84
CA ASP A 151 -42.32 48.99 19.08
C ASP A 151 -40.91 48.47 19.45
N PRO A 152 -40.68 47.90 20.64
CA PRO A 152 -39.39 47.39 21.05
C PRO A 152 -38.88 46.22 20.19
N SER A 153 -39.76 45.54 19.44
CA SER A 153 -39.41 44.42 18.58
C SER A 153 -38.99 44.81 17.17
N GLN A 154 -39.19 46.06 16.74
CA GLN A 154 -38.82 46.51 15.39
C GLN A 154 -37.74 47.60 15.41
N GLN A 155 -36.65 47.36 14.69
CA GLN A 155 -35.59 48.34 14.50
C GLN A 155 -36.06 49.51 13.67
N THR A 156 -35.88 50.75 14.15
CA THR A 156 -36.15 51.98 13.40
C THR A 156 -35.17 52.15 12.24
N ASN A 157 -35.55 52.93 11.24
CA ASN A 157 -34.65 53.23 10.10
C ASN A 157 -33.36 53.92 10.56
N VAL A 158 -33.39 54.69 11.66
CA VAL A 158 -32.20 55.29 12.27
C VAL A 158 -31.28 54.24 12.88
N GLN A 159 -31.83 53.25 13.54
CA GLN A 159 -31.08 52.12 14.08
C GLN A 159 -30.47 51.25 12.98
N LYS A 160 -31.23 51.02 11.90
CA LYS A 160 -30.73 50.30 10.72
C LYS A 160 -29.57 51.01 10.01
N LEU A 161 -29.54 52.35 10.04
CA LEU A 161 -28.47 53.18 9.48
C LEU A 161 -27.28 53.31 10.48
N ALA A 162 -27.54 53.27 11.78
CA ALA A 162 -26.49 53.34 12.82
C ALA A 162 -25.60 52.12 12.84
N GLU A 163 -26.14 50.94 12.55
CA GLU A 163 -25.37 49.68 12.58
C GLU A 163 -24.23 49.62 11.53
N PRO A 164 -24.46 49.95 10.23
CA PRO A 164 -23.36 50.05 9.27
C PRO A 164 -22.35 51.16 9.62
N SER A 165 -22.80 52.29 10.20
CA SER A 165 -21.91 53.35 10.65
C SER A 165 -21.02 52.92 11.80
N GLN A 166 -21.55 52.17 12.77
CA GLN A 166 -20.75 51.56 13.86
C GLN A 166 -19.75 50.53 13.34
N GLN A 167 -20.14 49.70 12.39
CA GLN A 167 -19.24 48.74 11.76
C GLN A 167 -18.11 49.44 11.01
N LEU A 168 -18.41 50.52 10.26
CA LEU A 168 -17.41 51.33 9.58
C LEU A 168 -16.45 51.99 10.57
N LYS A 169 -16.98 52.53 11.68
CA LYS A 169 -16.22 53.10 12.78
C LYS A 169 -15.26 52.08 13.37
N ALA A 170 -15.74 50.89 13.67
CA ALA A 170 -14.91 49.78 14.17
C ALA A 170 -13.83 49.38 13.18
N ALA A 171 -14.15 49.30 11.88
CA ALA A 171 -13.20 49.01 10.82
C ALA A 171 -12.09 50.07 10.69
N ILE A 172 -12.43 51.36 10.76
CA ILE A 172 -11.45 52.45 10.74
C ILE A 172 -10.53 52.41 11.95
N ILE A 173 -11.08 52.20 13.15
CA ILE A 173 -10.27 52.02 14.37
C ILE A 173 -9.34 50.81 14.23
N HIS A 174 -9.81 49.75 13.67
CA HIS A 174 -9.00 48.55 13.45
C HIS A 174 -7.85 48.81 12.46
N LEU A 175 -8.10 49.52 11.36
CA LEU A 175 -7.10 49.91 10.39
C LEU A 175 -6.00 50.79 10.99
N ILE A 176 -6.38 51.81 11.77
CA ILE A 176 -5.43 52.72 12.44
C ILE A 176 -4.57 51.90 13.43
N ASN A 177 -5.20 51.08 14.25
CA ASN A 177 -4.50 50.22 15.16
C ASN A 177 -3.50 49.28 14.44
N TYR A 178 -3.91 48.74 13.30
CA TYR A 178 -3.07 47.88 12.48
C TYR A 178 -1.84 48.66 11.93
N GLN A 179 -2.07 49.88 11.43
CA GLN A 179 -0.99 50.71 10.89
C GLN A 179 0.00 51.13 11.98
N ASP A 180 -0.47 51.50 13.16
CA ASP A 180 0.39 51.84 14.29
C ASP A 180 1.24 50.70 14.78
N ASP A 181 0.66 49.50 14.88
CA ASP A 181 1.40 48.29 15.25
C ASP A 181 2.47 47.89 14.23
N ALA A 182 2.19 48.11 12.94
CA ALA A 182 3.17 47.90 11.85
C ALA A 182 4.32 48.89 11.90
N GLU A 183 4.03 50.20 12.09
CA GLU A 183 5.02 51.24 12.14
C GLU A 183 5.95 51.12 13.37
N LEU A 184 5.38 50.81 14.53
CA LEU A 184 6.15 50.53 15.74
C LEU A 184 7.09 49.36 15.56
N ALA A 185 6.60 48.28 14.99
CA ALA A 185 7.43 47.09 14.70
C ALA A 185 8.53 47.44 13.72
N THR A 186 8.26 48.18 12.64
CA THR A 186 9.24 48.54 11.60
C THR A 186 10.35 49.40 12.18
N ARG A 187 10.03 50.35 13.07
CA ARG A 187 11.05 51.19 13.76
C ARG A 187 11.87 50.41 14.76
N ALA A 188 11.29 49.41 15.46
CA ALA A 188 11.98 48.60 16.47
C ALA A 188 12.86 47.49 15.86
N ILE A 189 12.60 47.02 14.65
CA ILE A 189 13.30 45.91 14.01
C ILE A 189 14.81 46.06 13.96
N PRO A 190 15.41 47.21 13.53
CA PRO A 190 16.85 47.35 13.48
C PRO A 190 17.55 47.19 14.83
N GLU A 191 16.97 47.80 15.87
CA GLU A 191 17.54 47.71 17.22
C GLU A 191 17.37 46.32 17.82
N LEU A 192 16.17 45.73 17.70
CA LEU A 192 15.90 44.35 18.17
C LEU A 192 16.80 43.34 17.45
N THR A 193 17.13 43.59 16.17
CA THR A 193 18.07 42.75 15.41
C THR A 193 19.50 42.82 15.99
N LYS A 194 19.95 43.99 16.42
CA LYS A 194 21.23 44.15 17.10
C LYS A 194 21.24 43.43 18.44
N LEU A 195 20.22 43.67 19.28
CA LEU A 195 20.07 43.08 20.60
C LEU A 195 19.96 41.54 20.58
N LEU A 196 19.36 40.95 19.53
CA LEU A 196 19.34 39.50 19.34
C LEU A 196 20.70 38.88 18.97
N ASN A 197 21.65 39.73 18.53
CA ASN A 197 23.03 39.33 18.22
C ASN A 197 24.01 39.78 19.29
N ASP A 198 23.56 40.27 20.43
CA ASP A 198 24.41 40.71 21.53
C ASP A 198 25.15 39.52 22.17
N GLU A 199 26.28 39.83 22.79
CA GLU A 199 27.09 38.83 23.53
C GLU A 199 26.45 38.48 24.87
N ASP A 200 25.70 39.43 25.48
CA ASP A 200 25.00 39.22 26.74
C ASP A 200 23.70 38.45 26.54
N GLN A 201 23.65 37.25 27.11
CA GLN A 201 22.47 36.36 27.02
C GLN A 201 21.22 36.94 27.69
N VAL A 202 21.36 37.84 28.67
CA VAL A 202 20.22 38.52 29.32
C VAL A 202 19.60 39.52 28.35
N VAL A 203 20.41 40.23 27.59
CA VAL A 203 19.97 41.16 26.53
C VAL A 203 19.27 40.38 25.42
N VAL A 204 19.86 39.27 24.95
CA VAL A 204 19.27 38.40 23.93
C VAL A 204 17.91 37.83 24.40
N ASN A 205 17.80 37.38 25.66
CA ASN A 205 16.56 36.87 26.24
C ASN A 205 15.44 37.93 26.20
N LYS A 206 15.73 39.13 26.72
CA LYS A 206 14.75 40.22 26.74
C LYS A 206 14.33 40.65 25.33
N ALA A 207 15.27 40.75 24.41
CA ALA A 207 14.97 41.04 23.00
C ALA A 207 14.09 39.96 22.38
N ALA A 208 14.38 38.67 22.60
CA ALA A 208 13.58 37.56 22.11
C ALA A 208 12.16 37.58 22.70
N MET A 209 12.00 37.92 23.98
CA MET A 209 10.67 38.07 24.60
C MET A 209 9.85 39.19 23.96
N ILE A 210 10.48 40.35 23.70
CA ILE A 210 9.82 41.48 23.03
C ILE A 210 9.39 41.09 21.60
N VAL A 211 10.29 40.49 20.81
CA VAL A 211 9.98 40.01 19.46
C VAL A 211 8.84 38.98 19.50
N ASN A 212 8.85 38.08 20.48
CA ASN A 212 7.77 37.09 20.64
C ASN A 212 6.41 37.78 20.89
N GLN A 213 6.37 38.83 21.70
CA GLN A 213 5.15 39.62 21.91
C GLN A 213 4.68 40.30 20.62
N LEU A 214 5.60 40.90 19.85
CA LEU A 214 5.29 41.51 18.55
C LEU A 214 4.71 40.52 17.55
N THR A 215 5.18 39.26 17.55
CA THR A 215 4.66 38.23 16.62
C THR A 215 3.21 37.80 16.91
N ARG A 216 2.65 38.15 18.07
CA ARG A 216 1.24 37.86 18.38
C ARG A 216 0.26 38.78 17.62
N LYS A 217 0.71 39.98 17.25
CA LYS A 217 -0.07 40.93 16.48
C LYS A 217 0.20 40.75 14.96
N GLU A 218 -0.84 40.72 14.15
CA GLU A 218 -0.70 40.40 12.73
C GLU A 218 0.14 41.46 11.98
N ALA A 219 -0.11 42.76 12.24
CA ALA A 219 0.64 43.85 11.59
C ALA A 219 2.13 43.78 11.89
N SER A 220 2.50 43.66 13.17
CA SER A 220 3.88 43.52 13.61
C SER A 220 4.53 42.27 13.07
N ARG A 221 3.79 41.14 13.01
CA ARG A 221 4.26 39.87 12.45
C ARG A 221 4.60 40.00 10.98
N ARG A 222 3.76 40.71 10.17
CA ARG A 222 4.04 40.97 8.75
C ARG A 222 5.30 41.80 8.58
N ALA A 223 5.50 42.88 9.37
CA ALA A 223 6.70 43.69 9.34
C ALA A 223 7.96 42.86 9.65
N LEU A 224 7.90 41.99 10.66
CA LEU A 224 9.01 41.09 11.02
C LEU A 224 9.37 40.11 9.89
N MET A 225 8.37 39.55 9.19
CA MET A 225 8.61 38.63 8.07
C MET A 225 9.25 39.29 6.85
N GLN A 226 9.01 40.59 6.65
CA GLN A 226 9.61 41.39 5.59
C GLN A 226 11.10 41.75 5.88
N SER A 227 11.58 41.48 7.11
CA SER A 227 13.00 41.70 7.49
C SER A 227 13.74 40.35 7.56
N PRO A 228 14.46 39.92 6.50
CA PRO A 228 15.23 38.68 6.52
C PRO A 228 16.34 38.68 7.60
N GLN A 229 16.89 39.84 7.90
CA GLN A 229 17.94 40.04 8.94
C GLN A 229 17.38 39.73 10.35
N MET A 230 16.14 40.15 10.63
CA MET A 230 15.49 39.87 11.90
C MET A 230 15.26 38.36 12.05
N VAL A 231 14.71 37.69 11.04
CA VAL A 231 14.46 36.23 11.09
C VAL A 231 15.78 35.46 11.24
N ALA A 232 16.84 35.90 10.53
CA ALA A 232 18.17 35.32 10.68
C ALA A 232 18.76 35.53 12.08
N ALA A 233 18.52 36.70 12.72
CA ALA A 233 18.94 36.95 14.10
C ALA A 233 18.19 36.04 15.09
N VAL A 234 16.89 35.85 14.92
CA VAL A 234 16.10 34.90 15.74
C VAL A 234 16.61 33.48 15.62
N VAL A 235 16.93 33.02 14.38
CA VAL A 235 17.50 31.69 14.15
C VAL A 235 18.86 31.54 14.79
N ARG A 236 19.76 32.56 14.69
CA ARG A 236 21.08 32.53 15.36
C ARG A 236 20.92 32.53 16.88
N ALA A 237 20.06 33.37 17.45
CA ALA A 237 19.79 33.38 18.88
C ALA A 237 19.33 32.02 19.39
N MET A 238 18.42 31.34 18.66
CA MET A 238 17.99 29.97 18.97
C MET A 238 19.13 28.95 18.86
N GLN A 239 20.11 29.18 17.97
CA GLN A 239 21.23 28.27 17.79
C GLN A 239 22.31 28.42 18.87
N ASN A 240 22.54 29.63 19.35
CA ASN A 240 23.67 29.96 20.18
C ASN A 240 23.34 30.05 21.68
N THR A 241 22.07 30.08 22.05
CA THR A 241 21.67 30.17 23.46
C THR A 241 21.66 28.82 24.14
N SER A 242 22.06 28.80 25.41
CA SER A 242 21.80 27.71 26.36
C SER A 242 20.62 28.01 27.30
N ASP A 243 20.10 29.24 27.27
CA ASP A 243 18.98 29.64 28.09
C ASP A 243 17.65 29.05 27.56
N MET A 244 16.93 28.39 28.48
CA MET A 244 15.68 27.67 28.14
C MET A 244 14.54 28.62 27.78
N GLU A 245 14.48 29.81 28.38
CA GLU A 245 13.43 30.80 28.10
C GLU A 245 13.68 31.47 26.74
N THR A 246 14.92 31.80 26.43
CA THR A 246 15.31 32.29 25.10
C THR A 246 15.02 31.26 24.02
N THR A 247 15.32 29.99 24.28
CA THR A 247 15.00 28.88 23.37
C THR A 247 13.49 28.80 23.14
N ARG A 248 12.69 28.90 24.20
CA ARG A 248 11.22 28.87 24.12
C ARG A 248 10.68 30.08 23.37
N ALA A 249 11.17 31.28 23.64
CA ALA A 249 10.75 32.52 22.99
C ALA A 249 11.07 32.48 21.48
N THR A 250 12.29 32.10 21.10
CA THR A 250 12.72 32.03 19.69
C THR A 250 11.96 30.95 18.92
N ALA A 251 11.73 29.77 19.50
CA ALA A 251 10.90 28.73 18.91
C ALA A 251 9.43 29.19 18.72
N SER A 252 8.87 29.91 19.70
CA SER A 252 7.54 30.51 19.60
C SER A 252 7.45 31.57 18.50
N ILE A 253 8.49 32.41 18.32
CA ILE A 253 8.57 33.38 17.22
C ILE A 253 8.47 32.67 15.89
N LEU A 254 9.34 31.67 15.64
CA LEU A 254 9.35 30.94 14.37
C LEU A 254 8.03 30.21 14.12
N HIS A 255 7.40 29.67 15.17
CA HIS A 255 6.06 29.08 15.09
C HIS A 255 5.02 30.12 14.64
N ASN A 256 4.99 31.31 15.25
CA ASN A 256 4.04 32.36 14.89
C ASN A 256 4.25 32.84 13.45
N LEU A 257 5.50 32.93 12.97
CA LEU A 257 5.82 33.31 11.61
C LEU A 257 5.43 32.22 10.59
N SER A 258 5.47 30.96 10.97
CA SER A 258 5.24 29.81 10.08
C SER A 258 3.80 29.65 9.58
N HIS A 259 2.85 30.43 10.10
CA HIS A 259 1.46 30.43 9.65
C HIS A 259 1.23 31.20 8.34
N GLN A 260 2.23 31.87 7.81
CA GLN A 260 2.17 32.63 6.55
C GLN A 260 3.30 32.20 5.61
N ARG A 261 3.04 32.25 4.30
CA ARG A 261 4.02 31.81 3.28
C ARG A 261 5.32 32.61 3.31
N GLU A 262 5.23 33.92 3.52
CA GLU A 262 6.35 34.82 3.64
C GLU A 262 7.24 34.45 4.83
N GLY A 263 6.63 34.09 5.97
CA GLY A 263 7.30 33.62 7.16
C GLY A 263 8.01 32.29 6.94
N LEU A 264 7.36 31.33 6.26
CA LEU A 264 7.97 30.04 5.91
C LEU A 264 9.20 30.23 5.02
N LEU A 265 9.09 31.08 4.00
CA LEU A 265 10.21 31.40 3.11
C LEU A 265 11.36 32.10 3.86
N ALA A 266 11.04 33.04 4.77
CA ALA A 266 12.03 33.73 5.59
C ALA A 266 12.78 32.75 6.53
N ILE A 267 12.05 31.86 7.21
CA ILE A 267 12.63 30.79 8.06
C ILE A 267 13.54 29.88 7.24
N PHE A 268 13.08 29.44 6.05
CA PHE A 268 13.84 28.56 5.17
C PHE A 268 15.14 29.22 4.70
N LYS A 269 15.07 30.45 4.18
CA LYS A 269 16.24 31.23 3.72
C LYS A 269 17.24 31.56 4.82
N SER A 270 16.77 31.71 6.06
CA SER A 270 17.61 32.00 7.23
C SER A 270 18.26 30.76 7.85
N GLY A 271 18.15 29.57 7.22
CA GLY A 271 18.73 28.34 7.77
C GLY A 271 17.98 27.83 9.02
N GLY A 272 16.69 28.13 9.14
CA GLY A 272 15.89 27.76 10.31
C GLY A 272 15.64 26.26 10.46
N ILE A 273 15.67 25.46 9.38
CA ILE A 273 15.38 24.02 9.42
C ILE A 273 16.37 23.24 10.29
N PRO A 274 17.70 23.33 10.11
CA PRO A 274 18.64 22.63 10.99
C PRO A 274 18.53 23.05 12.46
N ALA A 275 18.22 24.31 12.72
CA ALA A 275 17.99 24.82 14.07
C ALA A 275 16.74 24.21 14.71
N LEU A 276 15.61 24.20 13.99
CA LEU A 276 14.35 23.58 14.44
C LEU A 276 14.51 22.07 14.67
N VAL A 277 15.23 21.37 13.81
CA VAL A 277 15.51 19.94 13.96
C VAL A 277 16.31 19.66 15.24
N ARG A 278 17.31 20.52 15.59
CA ARG A 278 17.99 20.40 16.88
C ARG A 278 17.03 20.58 18.08
N MET A 279 16.04 21.46 17.97
CA MET A 279 15.07 21.68 19.01
C MET A 279 14.17 20.47 19.29
N LEU A 280 14.07 19.51 18.37
CA LEU A 280 13.34 18.24 18.61
C LEU A 280 13.99 17.36 19.68
N SER A 281 15.19 17.68 20.15
CA SER A 281 15.84 17.03 21.28
C SER A 281 15.69 17.81 22.59
N SER A 282 14.91 18.90 22.61
CA SER A 282 14.69 19.72 23.82
C SER A 282 13.94 18.93 24.91
N PRO A 283 14.29 19.13 26.18
CA PRO A 283 13.53 18.57 27.30
C PRO A 283 12.17 19.26 27.50
N MET A 284 11.95 20.46 26.94
CA MET A 284 10.73 21.24 27.10
C MET A 284 9.67 20.87 26.05
N ASP A 285 8.52 20.39 26.50
CA ASP A 285 7.40 20.02 25.62
C ASP A 285 6.87 21.20 24.78
N SER A 286 6.92 22.44 25.29
CA SER A 286 6.53 23.64 24.54
C SER A 286 7.47 23.92 23.36
N VAL A 287 8.79 23.75 23.54
CA VAL A 287 9.78 23.90 22.47
C VAL A 287 9.60 22.81 21.42
N LEU A 288 9.42 21.56 21.86
CA LEU A 288 9.11 20.43 20.97
C LEU A 288 7.88 20.71 20.12
N PHE A 289 6.80 21.22 20.75
CA PHE A 289 5.56 21.54 20.07
C PHE A 289 5.76 22.65 19.02
N TYR A 290 6.44 23.75 19.36
CA TYR A 290 6.71 24.83 18.41
C TYR A 290 7.61 24.35 17.27
N ALA A 291 8.66 23.60 17.56
CA ALA A 291 9.58 23.09 16.55
C ALA A 291 8.89 22.14 15.57
N ILE A 292 8.16 21.12 16.08
CA ILE A 292 7.50 20.14 15.22
C ILE A 292 6.39 20.76 14.37
N THR A 293 5.63 21.70 14.92
CA THR A 293 4.54 22.39 14.19
C THR A 293 5.12 23.31 13.11
N THR A 294 6.20 24.03 13.41
CA THR A 294 6.90 24.86 12.41
C THR A 294 7.48 24.01 11.29
N LEU A 295 8.12 22.89 11.62
CA LEU A 295 8.61 21.93 10.62
C LEU A 295 7.48 21.35 9.79
N HIS A 296 6.34 21.01 10.40
CA HIS A 296 5.16 20.53 9.70
C HIS A 296 4.64 21.54 8.68
N ASN A 297 4.52 22.84 9.07
CA ASN A 297 4.10 23.89 8.16
C ASN A 297 5.10 24.07 7.00
N LEU A 298 6.40 24.01 7.28
CA LEU A 298 7.45 24.03 6.26
C LEU A 298 7.34 22.84 5.30
N LEU A 299 7.14 21.63 5.80
CA LEU A 299 7.02 20.43 5.00
C LEU A 299 5.79 20.43 4.08
N LEU A 300 4.71 21.10 4.50
CA LEU A 300 3.48 21.23 3.72
C LEU A 300 3.57 22.30 2.62
N HIS A 301 4.20 23.43 2.92
CA HIS A 301 4.03 24.62 2.11
C HIS A 301 5.30 25.21 1.53
N GLN A 302 6.50 24.79 2.00
CA GLN A 302 7.76 25.30 1.50
C GLN A 302 8.45 24.28 0.62
N GLU A 303 8.69 24.66 -0.64
CA GLU A 303 9.49 23.85 -1.56
C GLU A 303 10.92 23.70 -1.03
N GLY A 304 11.50 22.50 -1.23
CA GLY A 304 12.85 22.17 -0.73
C GLY A 304 12.92 21.80 0.76
N ALA A 305 11.88 22.11 1.57
CA ALA A 305 11.90 21.83 3.01
C ALA A 305 12.04 20.33 3.32
N LYS A 306 11.41 19.44 2.55
CA LYS A 306 11.53 17.99 2.74
C LYS A 306 12.98 17.52 2.63
N MET A 307 13.71 18.01 1.63
CA MET A 307 15.12 17.69 1.43
C MET A 307 15.98 18.28 2.57
N ALA A 308 15.75 19.52 2.94
CA ALA A 308 16.50 20.17 4.01
C ALA A 308 16.30 19.50 5.38
N VAL A 309 15.08 19.02 5.68
CA VAL A 309 14.81 18.29 6.92
C VAL A 309 15.48 16.92 6.92
N ARG A 310 15.52 16.22 5.79
CA ARG A 310 16.26 14.94 5.67
C ARG A 310 17.75 15.13 5.89
N LEU A 311 18.36 16.13 5.24
CA LEU A 311 19.78 16.45 5.37
C LEU A 311 20.18 16.90 6.78
N ALA A 312 19.24 17.43 7.56
CA ALA A 312 19.45 17.86 8.95
C ALA A 312 19.17 16.74 9.99
N ASP A 313 19.09 15.48 9.58
CA ASP A 313 18.75 14.33 10.43
C ASP A 313 17.38 14.42 11.12
N GLY A 314 16.41 15.05 10.44
CA GLY A 314 15.07 15.26 10.98
C GLY A 314 14.34 13.98 11.34
N LEU A 315 14.46 12.92 10.52
CA LEU A 315 13.83 11.63 10.77
C LEU A 315 14.37 10.94 12.02
N GLN A 316 15.70 10.94 12.20
CA GLN A 316 16.38 10.35 13.35
C GLN A 316 15.94 11.00 14.67
N ARG A 317 15.57 12.30 14.64
CA ARG A 317 15.07 13.02 15.80
C ARG A 317 13.55 12.96 15.97
N MET A 318 12.78 12.77 14.88
CA MET A 318 11.33 12.68 14.96
C MET A 318 10.84 11.30 15.43
N VAL A 319 11.49 10.20 15.00
CA VAL A 319 11.05 8.85 15.36
C VAL A 319 11.04 8.60 16.88
N PRO A 320 12.06 9.00 17.68
CA PRO A 320 12.00 8.86 19.12
C PRO A 320 10.83 9.60 19.79
N LEU A 321 10.30 10.65 19.16
CA LEU A 321 9.16 11.42 19.68
C LEU A 321 7.85 10.63 19.65
N LEU A 322 7.78 9.52 18.93
CA LEU A 322 6.63 8.60 18.95
C LEU A 322 6.36 7.99 20.33
N LYS A 323 7.32 8.07 21.26
CA LYS A 323 7.20 7.63 22.65
C LYS A 323 6.52 8.66 23.56
N LYS A 324 6.25 9.88 23.08
CA LYS A 324 5.54 10.92 23.84
C LYS A 324 4.06 10.54 24.03
N SER A 325 3.42 11.08 25.07
CA SER A 325 2.03 10.73 25.41
C SER A 325 0.96 11.67 24.82
N ASN A 326 1.35 12.88 24.38
CA ASN A 326 0.38 13.86 23.88
C ASN A 326 -0.11 13.48 22.47
N HIS A 327 -1.37 13.09 22.37
CA HIS A 327 -1.98 12.61 21.12
C HIS A 327 -2.03 13.67 19.99
N LYS A 328 -2.16 14.97 20.32
CA LYS A 328 -2.13 16.06 19.33
C LYS A 328 -0.71 16.26 18.77
N PHE A 329 0.29 16.21 19.66
CA PHE A 329 1.69 16.26 19.28
C PHE A 329 2.07 15.07 18.38
N LEU A 330 1.65 13.85 18.78
CA LEU A 330 1.89 12.64 17.99
C LEU A 330 1.26 12.72 16.59
N ALA A 331 0.05 13.29 16.47
CA ALA A 331 -0.61 13.44 15.17
C ALA A 331 0.20 14.34 14.21
N ILE A 332 0.81 15.40 14.71
CA ILE A 332 1.70 16.27 13.90
C ILE A 332 2.99 15.54 13.56
N THR A 333 3.59 14.85 14.51
CA THR A 333 4.83 14.09 14.31
C THR A 333 4.65 12.99 13.27
N THR A 334 3.57 12.21 13.36
CA THR A 334 3.27 11.16 12.38
C THR A 334 2.99 11.73 11.00
N ASP A 335 2.34 12.89 10.89
CA ASP A 335 2.11 13.54 9.61
C ASP A 335 3.44 14.03 8.97
N CYS A 336 4.37 14.59 9.78
CA CYS A 336 5.73 14.91 9.31
C CYS A 336 6.46 13.66 8.78
N LEU A 337 6.39 12.53 9.48
CA LEU A 337 7.00 11.28 9.05
C LEU A 337 6.41 10.79 7.72
N GLN A 338 5.10 10.94 7.52
CA GLN A 338 4.45 10.60 6.27
C GLN A 338 4.92 11.47 5.11
N LEU A 339 4.97 12.81 5.32
CA LEU A 339 5.44 13.76 4.31
C LEU A 339 6.90 13.51 3.87
N LEU A 340 7.74 13.06 4.80
CA LEU A 340 9.15 12.78 4.55
C LEU A 340 9.38 11.41 3.91
N SER A 341 8.58 10.39 4.26
CA SER A 341 8.76 9.00 3.78
C SER A 341 8.05 8.70 2.47
N TYR A 342 7.03 9.49 2.10
CA TYR A 342 6.29 9.29 0.85
C TYR A 342 7.22 9.48 -0.36
N GLY A 343 7.29 8.45 -1.22
CA GLY A 343 8.13 8.48 -2.42
C GLY A 343 9.65 8.47 -2.16
N ASN A 344 10.11 8.24 -0.92
CA ASN A 344 11.54 8.23 -0.59
C ASN A 344 11.93 6.97 0.18
N GLN A 345 12.70 6.10 -0.48
CA GLN A 345 13.08 4.80 0.08
C GLN A 345 14.05 4.93 1.26
N GLU A 346 15.01 5.82 1.17
CA GLU A 346 16.00 6.09 2.24
C GLU A 346 15.30 6.50 3.53
N SER A 347 14.34 7.44 3.45
CA SER A 347 13.54 7.85 4.61
C SER A 347 12.80 6.68 5.28
N LYS A 348 12.27 5.72 4.49
CA LYS A 348 11.62 4.53 5.04
C LYS A 348 12.59 3.63 5.80
N LEU A 349 13.82 3.49 5.31
CA LEU A 349 14.88 2.72 5.98
C LEU A 349 15.39 3.42 7.24
N ILE A 350 15.50 4.75 7.24
CA ILE A 350 15.87 5.52 8.44
C ILE A 350 14.79 5.37 9.52
N ILE A 351 13.50 5.43 9.16
CA ILE A 351 12.40 5.21 10.11
C ILE A 351 12.49 3.80 10.70
N LEU A 352 12.76 2.79 9.89
CA LEU A 352 12.97 1.41 10.35
C LEU A 352 14.13 1.31 11.35
N ALA A 353 15.30 1.85 10.98
CA ALA A 353 16.51 1.78 11.79
C ALA A 353 16.37 2.45 13.17
N ASN A 354 15.45 3.41 13.30
CA ASN A 354 15.18 4.11 14.57
C ASN A 354 13.99 3.55 15.37
N GLY A 355 13.46 2.37 15.00
CA GLY A 355 12.35 1.72 15.72
C GLY A 355 10.99 2.37 15.44
N GLY A 356 10.82 2.90 14.22
CA GLY A 356 9.55 3.52 13.81
C GLY A 356 8.36 2.56 13.77
N PRO A 357 8.51 1.33 13.21
CA PRO A 357 7.44 0.35 13.15
C PRO A 357 6.82 0.04 14.51
N GLU A 358 7.63 -0.23 15.54
CA GLU A 358 7.16 -0.51 16.90
C GLU A 358 6.42 0.68 17.51
N GLY A 359 6.96 1.90 17.34
CA GLY A 359 6.33 3.13 17.82
C GLY A 359 4.98 3.39 17.17
N LEU A 360 4.88 3.23 15.85
CA LEU A 360 3.65 3.45 15.09
C LEU A 360 2.59 2.38 15.40
N VAL A 361 2.98 1.11 15.49
CA VAL A 361 2.07 0.02 15.85
C VAL A 361 1.56 0.18 17.29
N ASN A 362 2.43 0.62 18.22
CA ASN A 362 2.02 0.90 19.57
C ASN A 362 0.97 2.03 19.64
N ILE A 363 1.11 3.07 18.81
CA ILE A 363 0.10 4.14 18.71
C ILE A 363 -1.24 3.55 18.23
N MET A 364 -1.25 2.72 17.17
CA MET A 364 -2.49 2.07 16.69
C MET A 364 -3.13 1.17 17.76
N ARG A 365 -2.35 0.61 18.68
CA ARG A 365 -2.82 -0.28 19.75
C ARG A 365 -3.43 0.47 20.92
N THR A 366 -2.86 1.62 21.31
CA THR A 366 -3.11 2.27 22.60
C THR A 366 -4.01 3.49 22.54
N TYR A 367 -4.05 4.20 21.43
CA TYR A 367 -4.81 5.46 21.30
C TYR A 367 -6.13 5.28 20.58
N ASN A 368 -7.12 6.16 20.92
CA ASN A 368 -8.44 6.20 20.29
C ASN A 368 -8.73 7.56 19.63
N TYR A 369 -7.73 8.46 19.56
CA TYR A 369 -7.91 9.77 18.94
C TYR A 369 -7.85 9.64 17.42
N GLU A 370 -8.98 9.82 16.74
CA GLU A 370 -9.18 9.55 15.32
C GLU A 370 -8.13 10.21 14.42
N LYS A 371 -7.82 11.49 14.65
CA LYS A 371 -6.83 12.21 13.84
C LYS A 371 -5.44 11.58 13.95
N LEU A 372 -5.03 11.15 15.16
CA LEU A 372 -3.75 10.46 15.36
C LEU A 372 -3.75 9.09 14.66
N LEU A 373 -4.81 8.32 14.82
CA LEU A 373 -4.93 7.02 14.15
C LEU A 373 -4.89 7.16 12.63
N TRP A 374 -5.56 8.18 12.09
CA TRP A 374 -5.56 8.45 10.66
C TRP A 374 -4.16 8.86 10.15
N THR A 375 -3.45 9.79 10.81
CA THR A 375 -2.09 10.17 10.39
C THR A 375 -1.11 9.01 10.54
N THR A 376 -1.21 8.22 11.61
CA THR A 376 -0.40 7.01 11.83
C THR A 376 -0.66 5.94 10.75
N SER A 377 -1.93 5.70 10.39
CA SER A 377 -2.28 4.75 9.33
C SER A 377 -1.72 5.16 7.97
N ARG A 378 -1.61 6.45 7.68
CA ARG A 378 -0.97 6.97 6.47
C ARG A 378 0.53 6.66 6.44
N VAL A 379 1.24 6.81 7.56
CA VAL A 379 2.66 6.43 7.66
C VAL A 379 2.82 4.93 7.45
N LEU A 380 2.04 4.10 8.18
CA LEU A 380 2.09 2.65 8.07
C LEU A 380 1.79 2.18 6.64
N LYS A 381 0.84 2.81 5.94
CA LYS A 381 0.56 2.53 4.53
C LYS A 381 1.78 2.82 3.64
N VAL A 382 2.49 3.92 3.88
CA VAL A 382 3.71 4.27 3.13
C VAL A 382 4.85 3.29 3.43
N LEU A 383 5.02 2.88 4.69
CA LEU A 383 6.06 1.92 5.09
C LEU A 383 5.76 0.50 4.62
N SER A 384 4.49 0.09 4.57
CA SER A 384 4.06 -1.27 4.23
C SER A 384 4.39 -1.71 2.80
N VAL A 385 4.71 -0.78 1.89
CA VAL A 385 5.19 -1.11 0.54
C VAL A 385 6.71 -1.35 0.48
N CYS A 386 7.43 -1.09 1.57
CA CYS A 386 8.88 -1.32 1.66
C CYS A 386 9.15 -2.74 2.16
N PRO A 387 9.86 -3.59 1.40
CA PRO A 387 10.11 -4.99 1.80
C PRO A 387 10.78 -5.13 3.18
N SER A 388 11.69 -4.22 3.53
CA SER A 388 12.39 -4.25 4.83
C SER A 388 11.50 -3.84 6.00
N ASN A 389 10.52 -2.95 5.80
CA ASN A 389 9.59 -2.51 6.85
C ASN A 389 8.45 -3.50 7.11
N LYS A 390 8.05 -4.32 6.11
CA LYS A 390 6.94 -5.27 6.25
C LYS A 390 7.13 -6.22 7.43
N PRO A 391 8.23 -7.00 7.53
CA PRO A 391 8.44 -7.91 8.66
C PRO A 391 8.43 -7.16 10.00
N ALA A 392 9.11 -6.02 10.10
CA ALA A 392 9.17 -5.27 11.35
C ALA A 392 7.79 -4.78 11.84
N ILE A 393 6.91 -4.33 10.92
CA ILE A 393 5.54 -3.96 11.26
C ILE A 393 4.73 -5.19 11.70
N VAL A 394 4.89 -6.32 11.02
CA VAL A 394 4.20 -7.58 11.32
C VAL A 394 4.65 -8.12 12.69
N ASP A 395 5.96 -8.16 12.95
CA ASP A 395 6.55 -8.66 14.20
C ASP A 395 6.20 -7.78 15.42
N ALA A 396 6.00 -6.48 15.20
CA ALA A 396 5.47 -5.57 16.22
C ALA A 396 3.97 -5.81 16.55
N GLY A 397 3.30 -6.74 15.87
CA GLY A 397 1.86 -7.03 16.01
C GLY A 397 0.99 -6.04 15.24
N GLY A 398 1.50 -5.56 14.10
CA GLY A 398 0.81 -4.58 13.26
C GLY A 398 -0.49 -5.09 12.68
N MET A 399 -0.58 -6.37 12.31
CA MET A 399 -1.81 -6.96 11.76
C MET A 399 -2.99 -6.83 12.73
N GLN A 400 -2.78 -7.22 14.00
CA GLN A 400 -3.80 -7.16 15.04
C GLN A 400 -4.13 -5.71 15.43
N ALA A 401 -3.10 -4.85 15.58
CA ALA A 401 -3.28 -3.46 16.00
C ALA A 401 -4.05 -2.64 14.95
N ILE A 402 -3.75 -2.82 13.66
CA ILE A 402 -4.42 -2.15 12.55
C ILE A 402 -5.82 -2.74 12.34
N GLY A 403 -5.97 -4.07 12.45
CA GLY A 403 -7.23 -4.78 12.29
C GLY A 403 -8.36 -4.31 13.21
N LYS A 404 -8.03 -3.85 14.43
CA LYS A 404 -9.00 -3.28 15.38
C LYS A 404 -9.80 -2.09 14.84
N HIS A 405 -9.26 -1.37 13.86
CA HIS A 405 -9.85 -0.15 13.31
C HIS A 405 -10.68 -0.37 12.04
N LEU A 406 -10.89 -1.61 11.61
CA LEU A 406 -11.68 -1.93 10.43
C LEU A 406 -13.19 -1.75 10.63
N THR A 407 -13.67 -1.87 11.86
CA THR A 407 -15.09 -1.74 12.23
C THR A 407 -15.48 -0.35 12.72
N GLY A 408 -14.54 0.60 12.69
CA GLY A 408 -14.77 1.98 13.12
C GLY A 408 -15.61 2.79 12.14
N SER A 409 -16.18 3.91 12.64
CA SER A 409 -17.01 4.83 11.84
C SER A 409 -16.23 5.68 10.83
N SER A 410 -14.90 5.79 10.97
CA SER A 410 -14.06 6.61 10.09
C SER A 410 -13.68 5.86 8.82
N GLN A 411 -14.41 6.07 7.72
CA GLN A 411 -14.16 5.46 6.42
C GLN A 411 -12.71 5.68 5.93
N ARG A 412 -12.17 6.89 6.10
CA ARG A 412 -10.79 7.21 5.69
C ARG A 412 -9.74 6.42 6.47
N LEU A 413 -9.97 6.18 7.77
CA LEU A 413 -9.11 5.34 8.60
C LEU A 413 -9.20 3.88 8.17
N THR A 414 -10.41 3.35 8.03
CA THR A 414 -10.67 1.97 7.58
C THR A 414 -10.02 1.68 6.23
N GLN A 415 -10.14 2.59 5.26
CA GLN A 415 -9.48 2.45 3.95
C GLN A 415 -7.95 2.36 4.06
N ASN A 416 -7.31 3.26 4.84
CA ASN A 416 -5.86 3.19 5.02
C ASN A 416 -5.43 1.90 5.72
N CYS A 417 -6.19 1.47 6.74
CA CYS A 417 -5.93 0.22 7.45
C CYS A 417 -6.04 -1.00 6.51
N LEU A 418 -7.07 -1.07 5.68
CA LEU A 418 -7.25 -2.16 4.71
C LEU A 418 -6.09 -2.24 3.70
N TRP A 419 -5.71 -1.12 3.09
CA TRP A 419 -4.57 -1.10 2.17
C TRP A 419 -3.25 -1.47 2.86
N THR A 420 -3.06 -1.02 4.11
CA THR A 420 -1.88 -1.37 4.89
C THR A 420 -1.85 -2.87 5.18
N LEU A 421 -2.96 -3.44 5.65
CA LEU A 421 -3.08 -4.88 5.91
C LEU A 421 -2.87 -5.70 4.63
N ARG A 422 -3.40 -5.26 3.49
CA ARG A 422 -3.17 -5.93 2.20
C ARG A 422 -1.69 -5.95 1.85
N ASN A 423 -0.99 -4.84 2.03
CA ASN A 423 0.44 -4.75 1.76
C ASN A 423 1.29 -5.63 2.71
N LEU A 424 0.83 -5.86 3.95
CA LEU A 424 1.53 -6.64 4.97
C LEU A 424 1.18 -8.13 4.94
N SER A 425 0.04 -8.50 4.35
CA SER A 425 -0.52 -9.85 4.46
C SER A 425 0.36 -10.94 3.85
N ASP A 426 1.17 -10.62 2.84
CA ASP A 426 2.14 -11.52 2.24
C ASP A 426 3.29 -11.90 3.21
N ALA A 427 3.67 -10.98 4.09
CA ALA A 427 4.68 -11.22 5.13
C ALA A 427 4.08 -11.83 6.41
N ALA A 428 2.76 -11.77 6.58
CA ALA A 428 2.05 -12.21 7.80
C ALA A 428 1.48 -13.63 7.71
N THR A 429 1.83 -14.40 6.69
CA THR A 429 1.25 -15.74 6.43
C THR A 429 1.46 -16.74 7.57
N LYS A 430 2.50 -16.57 8.38
CA LYS A 430 2.85 -17.46 9.51
C LYS A 430 2.51 -16.87 10.88
N GLN A 431 1.87 -15.68 10.93
CA GLN A 431 1.52 -15.03 12.19
C GLN A 431 0.33 -15.70 12.86
N ASP A 432 0.40 -15.82 14.19
CA ASP A 432 -0.69 -16.29 15.05
C ASP A 432 -1.59 -15.15 15.55
N GLY A 433 -2.76 -15.51 16.12
CA GLY A 433 -3.68 -14.54 16.72
C GLY A 433 -4.43 -13.70 15.69
N MET A 434 -4.75 -14.28 14.53
CA MET A 434 -5.44 -13.60 13.43
C MET A 434 -6.97 -13.81 13.47
N GLU A 435 -7.50 -14.59 14.40
CA GLU A 435 -8.89 -15.07 14.42
C GLU A 435 -9.90 -13.91 14.29
N ASN A 436 -9.75 -12.88 15.13
CA ASN A 436 -10.63 -11.71 15.10
C ASN A 436 -10.51 -10.93 13.77
N LEU A 437 -9.28 -10.77 13.25
CA LEU A 437 -9.07 -10.10 11.98
C LEU A 437 -9.73 -10.87 10.84
N LEU A 438 -9.56 -12.20 10.80
CA LEU A 438 -10.15 -13.05 9.76
C LEU A 438 -11.70 -12.97 9.79
N GLN A 439 -12.29 -13.00 10.98
CA GLN A 439 -13.74 -12.87 11.13
C GLN A 439 -14.25 -11.51 10.63
N VAL A 440 -13.56 -10.41 10.96
CA VAL A 440 -13.90 -9.07 10.45
C VAL A 440 -13.74 -9.01 8.94
N LEU A 441 -12.68 -9.57 8.37
CA LEU A 441 -12.46 -9.59 6.92
C LEU A 441 -13.56 -10.37 6.18
N VAL A 442 -14.00 -11.51 6.72
CA VAL A 442 -15.15 -12.27 6.18
C VAL A 442 -16.42 -11.41 6.22
N GLY A 443 -16.67 -10.69 7.33
CA GLY A 443 -17.79 -9.76 7.43
C GLY A 443 -17.74 -8.63 6.40
N LEU A 444 -16.56 -8.12 6.07
CA LEU A 444 -16.37 -7.06 5.06
C LEU A 444 -16.67 -7.53 3.62
N LEU A 445 -16.71 -8.83 3.36
CA LEU A 445 -17.09 -9.37 2.05
C LEU A 445 -18.56 -9.09 1.69
N SER A 446 -19.39 -8.70 2.65
CA SER A 446 -20.77 -8.25 2.42
C SER A 446 -20.88 -6.81 1.88
N SER A 447 -19.79 -6.03 1.90
CA SER A 447 -19.74 -4.63 1.45
C SER A 447 -20.00 -4.50 -0.06
N ASP A 448 -20.54 -3.36 -0.47
CA ASP A 448 -20.68 -2.98 -1.88
C ASP A 448 -19.48 -2.12 -2.38
N ASP A 449 -18.58 -1.69 -1.49
CA ASP A 449 -17.36 -0.94 -1.85
C ASP A 449 -16.32 -1.89 -2.47
N ILE A 450 -16.05 -1.69 -3.77
CA ILE A 450 -15.09 -2.50 -4.53
C ILE A 450 -13.67 -2.42 -3.94
N ASN A 451 -13.25 -1.26 -3.43
CA ASN A 451 -11.93 -1.14 -2.80
C ASN A 451 -11.83 -1.97 -1.53
N MET A 452 -12.92 -2.01 -0.76
CA MET A 452 -13.02 -2.82 0.45
C MET A 452 -12.98 -4.31 0.09
N LEU A 453 -13.74 -4.74 -0.92
CA LEU A 453 -13.73 -6.12 -1.42
C LEU A 453 -12.35 -6.53 -1.94
N THR A 454 -11.71 -5.67 -2.75
CA THR A 454 -10.36 -5.91 -3.30
C THR A 454 -9.32 -6.10 -2.19
N CYS A 455 -9.40 -5.31 -1.12
CA CYS A 455 -8.52 -5.46 0.03
C CYS A 455 -8.83 -6.73 0.84
N ALA A 456 -10.10 -6.96 1.18
CA ALA A 456 -10.51 -8.09 2.00
C ALA A 456 -10.19 -9.44 1.32
N THR A 457 -10.53 -9.60 0.04
CA THR A 457 -10.21 -10.82 -0.72
C THR A 457 -8.69 -11.04 -0.84
N GLY A 458 -7.93 -9.97 -1.11
CA GLY A 458 -6.48 -10.05 -1.22
C GLY A 458 -5.79 -10.43 0.10
N ILE A 459 -6.26 -9.87 1.24
CA ILE A 459 -5.74 -10.21 2.57
C ILE A 459 -6.09 -11.67 2.91
N LEU A 460 -7.34 -12.10 2.69
CA LEU A 460 -7.77 -13.47 2.95
C LEU A 460 -6.99 -14.48 2.10
N SER A 461 -6.77 -14.17 0.82
CA SER A 461 -5.95 -15.01 -0.06
C SER A 461 -4.54 -15.21 0.50
N ASN A 462 -3.87 -14.12 0.90
CA ASN A 462 -2.51 -14.22 1.44
C ASN A 462 -2.47 -14.95 2.79
N LEU A 463 -3.35 -14.61 3.73
CA LEU A 463 -3.34 -15.18 5.08
C LEU A 463 -3.77 -16.66 5.12
N THR A 464 -4.54 -17.15 4.14
CA THR A 464 -4.91 -18.57 4.02
C THR A 464 -3.86 -19.39 3.27
N CYS A 465 -2.87 -18.75 2.62
CA CYS A 465 -1.82 -19.44 1.90
C CYS A 465 -0.91 -20.20 2.87
N ASN A 466 -0.85 -21.54 2.74
CA ASN A 466 -0.03 -22.43 3.55
C ASN A 466 -0.19 -22.25 5.08
N ASN A 467 -1.35 -21.81 5.54
CA ASN A 467 -1.66 -21.66 6.96
C ASN A 467 -2.95 -22.43 7.31
N THR A 468 -2.79 -23.62 7.85
CA THR A 468 -3.89 -24.54 8.21
C THR A 468 -4.85 -23.92 9.21
N ARG A 469 -4.35 -23.23 10.25
CA ARG A 469 -5.16 -22.57 11.28
C ARG A 469 -6.05 -21.48 10.70
N ASN A 470 -5.49 -20.61 9.87
CA ASN A 470 -6.25 -19.55 9.22
C ASN A 470 -7.30 -20.11 8.25
N LYS A 471 -6.98 -21.18 7.49
CA LYS A 471 -7.96 -21.85 6.64
C LYS A 471 -9.16 -22.36 7.44
N THR A 472 -8.90 -23.12 8.51
CA THR A 472 -9.94 -23.61 9.40
C THR A 472 -10.79 -22.48 9.97
N GLN A 473 -10.17 -21.42 10.47
CA GLN A 473 -10.88 -20.26 11.03
C GLN A 473 -11.78 -19.57 10.02
N VAL A 474 -11.31 -19.35 8.79
CA VAL A 474 -12.11 -18.72 7.72
C VAL A 474 -13.27 -19.63 7.31
N THR A 475 -13.05 -20.96 7.23
CA THR A 475 -14.12 -21.92 6.92
C THR A 475 -15.20 -21.90 8.01
N GLN A 476 -14.84 -21.92 9.30
CA GLN A 476 -15.76 -21.86 10.43
C GLN A 476 -16.53 -20.54 10.55
N SER A 477 -15.95 -19.46 10.00
CA SER A 477 -16.59 -18.12 9.96
C SER A 477 -17.51 -17.92 8.75
N ASN A 478 -17.94 -18.97 8.05
CA ASN A 478 -18.71 -18.90 6.80
C ASN A 478 -17.99 -18.18 5.64
N GLY A 479 -16.65 -18.19 5.65
CA GLY A 479 -15.85 -17.50 4.63
C GLY A 479 -16.04 -18.07 3.22
N VAL A 480 -16.33 -19.36 3.07
CA VAL A 480 -16.61 -20.02 1.77
C VAL A 480 -17.85 -19.40 1.11
N GLU A 481 -18.97 -19.33 1.84
CA GLU A 481 -20.19 -18.70 1.37
C GLU A 481 -19.98 -17.23 0.99
N ALA A 482 -19.35 -16.47 1.88
CA ALA A 482 -19.07 -15.05 1.66
C ALA A 482 -18.21 -14.81 0.41
N LEU A 483 -17.19 -15.64 0.16
CA LEU A 483 -16.34 -15.55 -1.04
C LEU A 483 -17.13 -15.89 -2.32
N ILE A 484 -18.00 -16.90 -2.30
CA ILE A 484 -18.86 -17.25 -3.44
C ILE A 484 -19.79 -16.09 -3.78
N HIS A 485 -20.48 -15.54 -2.78
CA HIS A 485 -21.35 -14.37 -2.99
C HIS A 485 -20.56 -13.16 -3.52
N THR A 486 -19.33 -12.97 -3.06
CA THR A 486 -18.45 -11.91 -3.58
C THR A 486 -18.13 -12.13 -5.05
N ILE A 487 -17.78 -13.36 -5.47
CA ILE A 487 -17.50 -13.69 -6.87
C ILE A 487 -18.74 -13.43 -7.74
N LEU A 488 -19.94 -13.84 -7.30
CA LEU A 488 -21.19 -13.63 -8.03
C LEU A 488 -21.53 -12.14 -8.21
N ARG A 489 -21.25 -11.29 -7.21
CA ARG A 489 -21.51 -9.84 -7.25
C ARG A 489 -20.43 -9.05 -7.98
N ALA A 490 -19.20 -9.55 -8.01
CA ALA A 490 -18.05 -8.82 -8.56
C ALA A 490 -18.11 -8.63 -10.08
N ALA A 491 -19.04 -9.25 -10.77
CA ALA A 491 -19.24 -9.19 -12.22
C ALA A 491 -17.94 -9.45 -13.02
N SER A 492 -17.25 -8.40 -13.51
CA SER A 492 -16.00 -8.51 -14.30
C SER A 492 -14.77 -7.95 -13.57
N LYS A 493 -14.85 -7.69 -12.25
CA LYS A 493 -13.76 -7.09 -11.48
C LYS A 493 -12.70 -8.13 -11.12
N GLN A 494 -11.68 -8.26 -11.97
CA GLN A 494 -10.62 -9.26 -11.82
C GLN A 494 -9.85 -9.10 -10.50
N ASP A 495 -9.61 -7.86 -10.06
CA ASP A 495 -8.92 -7.55 -8.79
C ASP A 495 -9.63 -8.07 -7.53
N VAL A 496 -10.92 -8.40 -7.64
CA VAL A 496 -11.72 -9.03 -6.57
C VAL A 496 -11.83 -10.53 -6.81
N ILE A 497 -12.07 -10.95 -8.06
CA ILE A 497 -12.34 -12.34 -8.44
C ILE A 497 -11.11 -13.21 -8.22
N GLU A 498 -9.94 -12.80 -8.73
CA GLU A 498 -8.72 -13.60 -8.63
C GLU A 498 -8.36 -13.95 -7.18
N PRO A 499 -8.21 -12.98 -6.26
CA PRO A 499 -7.87 -13.32 -4.87
C PRO A 499 -8.99 -14.08 -4.15
N ALA A 500 -10.27 -13.86 -4.51
CA ALA A 500 -11.38 -14.63 -3.95
C ALA A 500 -11.31 -16.09 -4.35
N VAL A 501 -11.04 -16.38 -5.62
CA VAL A 501 -10.84 -17.77 -6.13
C VAL A 501 -9.59 -18.39 -5.52
N CYS A 502 -8.50 -17.63 -5.38
CA CYS A 502 -7.28 -18.10 -4.70
C CYS A 502 -7.55 -18.48 -3.23
N ALA A 503 -8.32 -17.65 -2.51
CA ALA A 503 -8.73 -17.96 -1.14
C ALA A 503 -9.56 -19.26 -1.09
N LEU A 504 -10.57 -19.41 -1.95
CA LEU A 504 -11.36 -20.65 -2.06
C LEU A 504 -10.49 -21.87 -2.37
N ARG A 505 -9.51 -21.74 -3.27
CA ARG A 505 -8.55 -22.81 -3.56
C ARG A 505 -7.75 -23.21 -2.34
N HIS A 506 -7.35 -22.25 -1.50
CA HIS A 506 -6.65 -22.54 -0.25
C HIS A 506 -7.57 -23.23 0.77
N LEU A 507 -8.81 -22.76 0.92
CA LEU A 507 -9.80 -23.33 1.85
C LEU A 507 -10.25 -24.75 1.47
N THR A 508 -10.19 -25.13 0.20
CA THR A 508 -10.62 -26.45 -0.29
C THR A 508 -9.52 -27.51 -0.25
N SER A 509 -8.34 -27.23 0.37
CA SER A 509 -7.22 -28.19 0.40
C SER A 509 -6.33 -28.07 1.64
N ARG A 510 -5.78 -29.19 2.07
CA ARG A 510 -4.69 -29.32 3.05
C ARG A 510 -4.98 -28.67 4.40
N HIS A 511 -6.14 -28.95 4.97
CA HIS A 511 -6.52 -28.66 6.36
C HIS A 511 -7.71 -29.54 6.78
N PRO A 512 -7.98 -29.71 8.09
CA PRO A 512 -8.99 -30.67 8.56
C PRO A 512 -10.40 -30.45 8.01
N GLU A 513 -10.78 -29.22 7.71
CA GLU A 513 -12.12 -28.85 7.23
C GLU A 513 -12.19 -28.64 5.71
N ALA A 514 -11.18 -29.13 4.96
CA ALA A 514 -11.15 -28.95 3.51
C ALA A 514 -12.37 -29.57 2.80
N GLU A 515 -12.82 -30.74 3.25
CA GLU A 515 -14.01 -31.39 2.71
C GLU A 515 -15.29 -30.60 3.00
N ILE A 516 -15.40 -30.01 4.20
CA ILE A 516 -16.52 -29.11 4.54
C ILE A 516 -16.53 -27.92 3.58
N ALA A 517 -15.36 -27.34 3.30
CA ALA A 517 -15.24 -26.23 2.36
C ALA A 517 -15.61 -26.66 0.93
N GLN A 518 -15.18 -27.86 0.46
CA GLN A 518 -15.56 -28.39 -0.86
C GLN A 518 -17.06 -28.59 -0.99
N ASN A 519 -17.72 -29.13 0.04
CA ASN A 519 -19.17 -29.29 0.09
C ASN A 519 -19.91 -27.94 0.14
N ALA A 520 -19.40 -26.98 0.92
CA ALA A 520 -19.97 -25.65 1.02
C ALA A 520 -19.98 -24.92 -0.34
N VAL A 521 -18.93 -25.07 -1.17
CA VAL A 521 -18.93 -24.50 -2.53
C VAL A 521 -20.10 -25.02 -3.35
N ARG A 522 -20.43 -26.31 -3.28
CA ARG A 522 -21.57 -26.91 -3.97
C ARG A 522 -22.90 -26.42 -3.39
N MET A 523 -23.03 -26.42 -2.07
CA MET A 523 -24.25 -26.05 -1.38
C MET A 523 -24.70 -24.61 -1.64
N HIS A 524 -23.72 -23.70 -1.83
CA HIS A 524 -23.98 -22.29 -2.14
C HIS A 524 -23.95 -22.00 -3.65
N TYR A 525 -24.16 -23.01 -4.51
CA TYR A 525 -24.23 -22.89 -5.98
C TYR A 525 -22.96 -22.25 -6.60
N GLY A 526 -21.80 -22.43 -5.96
CA GLY A 526 -20.53 -21.85 -6.43
C GLY A 526 -19.98 -22.53 -7.69
N ILE A 527 -20.22 -23.83 -7.90
CA ILE A 527 -19.63 -24.59 -9.01
C ILE A 527 -19.95 -23.99 -10.38
N PRO A 528 -21.20 -23.69 -10.76
CA PRO A 528 -21.48 -23.08 -12.05
C PRO A 528 -20.84 -21.71 -12.23
N ALA A 529 -20.80 -20.89 -11.16
CA ALA A 529 -20.18 -19.57 -11.17
C ALA A 529 -18.67 -19.66 -11.41
N ILE A 530 -17.99 -20.60 -10.73
CA ILE A 530 -16.55 -20.83 -10.85
C ILE A 530 -16.21 -21.33 -12.26
N VAL A 531 -16.95 -22.31 -12.78
CA VAL A 531 -16.72 -22.87 -14.13
C VAL A 531 -16.98 -21.84 -15.22
N LYS A 532 -17.92 -20.90 -15.02
CA LYS A 532 -18.18 -19.80 -15.95
C LYS A 532 -16.97 -18.87 -16.12
N LEU A 533 -16.09 -18.75 -15.13
CA LEU A 533 -14.88 -17.94 -15.21
C LEU A 533 -13.84 -18.49 -16.20
N LEU A 534 -14.00 -19.73 -16.66
CA LEU A 534 -13.19 -20.33 -17.72
C LEU A 534 -13.63 -19.93 -19.15
N ASN A 535 -14.67 -19.11 -19.32
CA ASN A 535 -15.13 -18.64 -20.61
C ASN A 535 -14.24 -17.52 -21.17
N GLN A 536 -14.25 -17.35 -22.49
CA GLN A 536 -13.55 -16.24 -23.16
C GLN A 536 -14.24 -14.89 -22.88
N PRO A 537 -13.49 -13.77 -22.82
CA PRO A 537 -12.03 -13.67 -22.99
C PRO A 537 -11.30 -14.19 -21.74
N TYR A 538 -10.18 -14.88 -21.93
CA TYR A 538 -9.41 -15.45 -20.84
C TYR A 538 -8.60 -14.38 -20.11
N TYR A 539 -8.72 -14.34 -18.77
CA TYR A 539 -7.79 -13.67 -17.88
C TYR A 539 -6.96 -14.76 -17.17
N TRP A 540 -5.73 -14.95 -17.62
CA TRP A 540 -4.93 -16.13 -17.27
C TRP A 540 -4.66 -16.31 -15.77
N PRO A 541 -4.43 -15.26 -14.95
CA PRO A 541 -4.33 -15.41 -13.49
C PRO A 541 -5.58 -16.02 -12.85
N VAL A 542 -6.78 -15.59 -13.29
CA VAL A 542 -8.05 -16.18 -12.81
C VAL A 542 -8.18 -17.62 -13.30
N VAL A 543 -7.88 -17.88 -14.58
CA VAL A 543 -7.93 -19.24 -15.16
C VAL A 543 -7.05 -20.20 -14.35
N LYS A 544 -5.80 -19.81 -14.05
CA LYS A 544 -4.89 -20.61 -13.21
C LYS A 544 -5.49 -20.91 -11.83
N ALA A 545 -6.06 -19.90 -11.18
CA ALA A 545 -6.68 -20.06 -9.87
C ALA A 545 -7.91 -20.98 -9.91
N VAL A 546 -8.77 -20.81 -10.93
CA VAL A 546 -10.01 -21.60 -11.13
C VAL A 546 -9.70 -23.06 -11.43
N VAL A 547 -8.74 -23.33 -12.32
CA VAL A 547 -8.32 -24.69 -12.65
C VAL A 547 -7.83 -25.44 -11.40
N GLY A 548 -6.99 -24.77 -10.58
CA GLY A 548 -6.55 -25.33 -9.31
C GLY A 548 -7.68 -25.56 -8.29
N LEU A 549 -8.68 -24.65 -8.28
CA LEU A 549 -9.89 -24.82 -7.45
C LEU A 549 -10.75 -25.98 -7.92
N ILE A 550 -10.99 -26.14 -9.21
CA ILE A 550 -11.74 -27.28 -9.78
C ILE A 550 -11.07 -28.59 -9.41
N ARG A 551 -9.73 -28.66 -9.50
CA ARG A 551 -8.98 -29.86 -9.07
C ARG A 551 -9.30 -30.22 -7.62
N ASN A 552 -9.28 -29.24 -6.70
CA ASN A 552 -9.59 -29.47 -5.29
C ASN A 552 -11.04 -29.89 -5.08
N LEU A 553 -12.00 -29.23 -5.79
CA LEU A 553 -13.43 -29.55 -5.69
C LEU A 553 -13.75 -30.96 -6.18
N ALA A 554 -13.04 -31.41 -7.22
CA ALA A 554 -13.20 -32.75 -7.80
C ALA A 554 -12.78 -33.89 -6.86
N LEU A 555 -11.98 -33.62 -5.81
CA LEU A 555 -11.63 -34.61 -4.78
C LEU A 555 -12.86 -35.08 -3.98
N CYS A 556 -13.87 -34.24 -3.84
CA CYS A 556 -15.14 -34.62 -3.20
C CYS A 556 -16.01 -35.36 -4.21
N PRO A 557 -16.40 -36.63 -3.97
CA PRO A 557 -17.21 -37.40 -4.91
C PRO A 557 -18.55 -36.74 -5.23
N ALA A 558 -19.18 -36.08 -4.27
CA ALA A 558 -20.45 -35.36 -4.44
C ALA A 558 -20.37 -34.18 -5.40
N ASN A 559 -19.14 -33.66 -5.72
CA ASN A 559 -18.94 -32.57 -6.64
C ASN A 559 -18.66 -33.03 -8.08
N GLN A 560 -18.43 -34.32 -8.32
CA GLN A 560 -18.10 -34.85 -9.64
C GLN A 560 -19.19 -34.58 -10.67
N ALA A 561 -20.44 -34.98 -10.35
CA ALA A 561 -21.59 -34.72 -11.23
C ALA A 561 -21.89 -33.21 -11.41
N PRO A 562 -21.94 -32.37 -10.37
CA PRO A 562 -22.15 -30.93 -10.54
C PRO A 562 -21.06 -30.24 -11.39
N LEU A 563 -19.80 -30.68 -11.33
CA LEU A 563 -18.74 -30.17 -12.19
C LEU A 563 -18.94 -30.56 -13.66
N ARG A 564 -19.36 -31.82 -13.92
CA ARG A 564 -19.74 -32.31 -15.25
C ARG A 564 -20.90 -31.49 -15.82
N ASP A 565 -21.97 -31.35 -15.05
CA ASP A 565 -23.19 -30.67 -15.46
C ASP A 565 -22.95 -29.17 -15.73
N ALA A 566 -21.97 -28.56 -15.08
CA ALA A 566 -21.49 -27.21 -15.36
C ALA A 566 -20.54 -27.11 -16.58
N GLU A 567 -20.32 -28.22 -17.30
CA GLU A 567 -19.41 -28.30 -18.48
C GLU A 567 -17.93 -28.03 -18.16
N ALA A 568 -17.46 -28.41 -16.96
CA ALA A 568 -16.06 -28.19 -16.58
C ALA A 568 -15.11 -28.99 -17.48
N ILE A 569 -15.45 -30.24 -17.85
CA ILE A 569 -14.59 -31.13 -18.67
C ILE A 569 -14.28 -30.52 -20.05
N PRO A 570 -15.29 -30.17 -20.90
CA PRO A 570 -15.01 -29.61 -22.21
C PRO A 570 -14.22 -28.28 -22.15
N LYS A 571 -14.48 -27.45 -21.13
CA LYS A 571 -13.74 -26.20 -20.95
C LYS A 571 -12.27 -26.44 -20.56
N LEU A 572 -12.01 -27.41 -19.67
CA LEU A 572 -10.65 -27.80 -19.29
C LEU A 572 -9.89 -28.38 -20.48
N VAL A 573 -10.51 -29.23 -21.32
CA VAL A 573 -9.92 -29.79 -22.54
C VAL A 573 -9.56 -28.69 -23.54
N THR A 574 -10.49 -27.75 -23.78
CA THR A 574 -10.26 -26.59 -24.66
C THR A 574 -9.10 -25.73 -24.19
N LEU A 575 -9.04 -25.45 -22.89
CA LEU A 575 -7.95 -24.68 -22.27
C LEU A 575 -6.62 -25.43 -22.35
N LEU A 576 -6.61 -26.74 -22.08
CA LEU A 576 -5.43 -27.59 -22.18
C LEU A 576 -4.86 -27.58 -23.59
N THR A 577 -5.68 -27.82 -24.60
CA THR A 577 -5.27 -27.80 -26.01
C THR A 577 -4.70 -26.45 -26.40
N LYS A 578 -5.36 -25.35 -26.04
CA LYS A 578 -4.89 -24.01 -26.32
C LYS A 578 -3.56 -23.70 -25.63
N ALA A 579 -3.46 -23.96 -24.32
CA ALA A 579 -2.25 -23.70 -23.54
C ALA A 579 -1.06 -24.54 -24.03
N HIS A 580 -1.30 -25.80 -24.42
CA HIS A 580 -0.29 -26.68 -24.99
C HIS A 580 0.21 -26.16 -26.35
N GLN A 581 -0.68 -25.75 -27.24
CA GLN A 581 -0.31 -25.15 -28.54
C GLN A 581 0.47 -23.85 -28.37
N ASP A 582 0.06 -23.00 -27.42
CA ASP A 582 0.74 -21.74 -27.13
C ASP A 582 2.12 -21.97 -26.49
N ALA A 583 2.28 -23.00 -25.64
CA ALA A 583 3.58 -23.41 -25.11
C ALA A 583 4.53 -23.93 -26.20
N GLN A 584 4.03 -24.68 -27.20
CA GLN A 584 4.83 -25.23 -28.30
C GLN A 584 5.29 -24.17 -29.32
N LYS A 585 4.48 -23.14 -29.62
CA LYS A 585 4.81 -22.09 -30.60
C LYS A 585 6.11 -21.34 -30.31
N HIS A 586 6.58 -21.36 -29.06
CA HIS A 586 7.77 -20.64 -28.61
C HIS A 586 8.96 -21.53 -28.26
N GLY A 587 8.94 -22.78 -28.68
CA GLY A 587 9.79 -23.92 -28.27
C GLY A 587 11.23 -23.94 -28.74
N SER A 588 11.88 -22.82 -29.10
CA SER A 588 13.33 -22.83 -29.37
C SER A 588 14.10 -21.64 -28.80
N SER A 589 13.47 -20.75 -28.08
CA SER A 589 14.16 -19.73 -27.29
C SER A 589 13.92 -19.98 -25.79
N ALA A 590 14.96 -19.83 -24.98
CA ALA A 590 14.91 -19.97 -23.52
C ALA A 590 13.97 -18.96 -22.81
N GLN A 591 13.12 -18.26 -23.54
CA GLN A 591 12.07 -17.40 -23.02
C GLN A 591 10.81 -18.24 -22.76
N GLN A 592 10.49 -18.39 -21.46
CA GLN A 592 9.25 -18.98 -20.98
C GLN A 592 8.04 -18.29 -21.63
N THR A 593 7.04 -19.08 -22.02
CA THR A 593 5.81 -18.56 -22.63
C THR A 593 4.91 -17.97 -21.55
N TYR A 594 5.00 -16.66 -21.36
CA TYR A 594 4.14 -15.96 -20.42
C TYR A 594 2.98 -15.27 -21.15
N GLN A 595 1.76 -15.44 -20.62
CA GLN A 595 0.60 -14.61 -20.96
C GLN A 595 0.04 -14.03 -19.64
N ASP A 596 -0.11 -12.72 -19.57
CA ASP A 596 -0.53 -12.00 -18.36
C ASP A 596 0.28 -12.41 -17.10
N GLY A 597 1.57 -12.73 -17.27
CA GLY A 597 2.44 -13.17 -16.17
C GLY A 597 2.28 -14.63 -15.74
N VAL A 598 1.46 -15.43 -16.45
CA VAL A 598 1.24 -16.86 -16.18
C VAL A 598 1.96 -17.70 -17.24
N ARG A 599 2.68 -18.74 -16.83
CA ARG A 599 3.28 -19.71 -17.76
C ARG A 599 2.21 -20.66 -18.30
N MET A 600 2.22 -20.88 -19.59
CA MET A 600 1.23 -21.76 -20.22
C MET A 600 1.40 -23.21 -19.77
N GLU A 601 2.61 -23.65 -19.43
CA GLU A 601 2.88 -24.95 -18.85
C GLU A 601 2.19 -25.17 -17.49
N GLU A 602 2.00 -24.11 -16.70
CA GLU A 602 1.24 -24.20 -15.44
C GLU A 602 -0.27 -24.40 -15.69
N ILE A 603 -0.79 -23.87 -16.79
CA ILE A 603 -2.17 -24.14 -17.22
C ILE A 603 -2.30 -25.59 -17.73
N VAL A 604 -1.32 -26.05 -18.52
CA VAL A 604 -1.27 -27.45 -18.98
C VAL A 604 -1.24 -28.42 -17.79
N GLU A 605 -0.35 -28.22 -16.83
CA GLU A 605 -0.27 -29.03 -15.60
C GLU A 605 -1.60 -29.00 -14.82
N GLY A 606 -2.15 -27.80 -14.63
CA GLY A 606 -3.37 -27.61 -13.87
C GLY A 606 -4.59 -28.27 -14.50
N CYS A 607 -4.80 -28.07 -15.80
CA CYS A 607 -5.91 -28.68 -16.54
C CYS A 607 -5.82 -30.20 -16.56
N THR A 608 -4.61 -30.74 -16.88
CA THR A 608 -4.37 -32.19 -16.91
C THR A 608 -4.58 -32.79 -15.52
N GLY A 609 -4.10 -32.14 -14.45
CA GLY A 609 -4.31 -32.60 -13.06
C GLY A 609 -5.76 -32.52 -12.61
N ALA A 610 -6.55 -31.54 -13.08
CA ALA A 610 -7.99 -31.48 -12.80
C ALA A 610 -8.74 -32.60 -13.55
N LEU A 611 -8.39 -32.88 -14.81
CA LEU A 611 -8.95 -33.97 -15.60
C LEU A 611 -8.58 -35.35 -15.00
N GLN A 612 -7.38 -35.51 -14.44
CA GLN A 612 -6.99 -36.72 -13.71
C GLN A 612 -7.96 -37.03 -12.58
N ILE A 613 -8.25 -36.05 -11.73
CA ILE A 613 -9.18 -36.28 -10.59
C ILE A 613 -10.61 -36.48 -11.07
N LEU A 614 -11.05 -35.75 -12.10
CA LEU A 614 -12.37 -35.93 -12.71
C LEU A 614 -12.53 -37.32 -13.34
N ALA A 615 -11.49 -37.88 -13.92
CA ALA A 615 -11.48 -39.23 -14.55
C ALA A 615 -11.68 -40.38 -13.54
N ARG A 616 -11.64 -40.15 -12.25
CA ARG A 616 -11.97 -41.14 -11.20
C ARG A 616 -13.45 -41.52 -11.20
N ASP A 617 -14.34 -40.59 -11.60
CA ASP A 617 -15.74 -40.87 -11.78
C ASP A 617 -15.97 -41.63 -13.10
N PRO A 618 -16.69 -42.75 -13.11
CA PRO A 618 -16.90 -43.55 -14.32
C PRO A 618 -17.56 -42.81 -15.47
N VAL A 619 -18.53 -41.92 -15.19
CA VAL A 619 -19.23 -41.16 -16.22
C VAL A 619 -18.32 -40.08 -16.80
N ASN A 620 -17.56 -39.37 -15.97
CA ASN A 620 -16.58 -38.39 -16.40
C ASN A 620 -15.46 -39.00 -17.23
N LYS A 621 -15.02 -40.21 -16.84
CA LYS A 621 -14.00 -41.01 -17.58
C LYS A 621 -14.42 -41.22 -19.03
N VAL A 622 -15.64 -41.71 -19.26
CA VAL A 622 -16.20 -41.92 -20.60
C VAL A 622 -16.26 -40.57 -21.36
N THR A 623 -16.71 -39.51 -20.70
CA THR A 623 -16.76 -38.17 -21.30
C THR A 623 -15.37 -37.69 -21.74
N ILE A 624 -14.34 -37.83 -20.89
CA ILE A 624 -12.98 -37.43 -21.22
C ILE A 624 -12.41 -38.25 -22.38
N ALA A 625 -12.59 -39.57 -22.37
CA ALA A 625 -12.13 -40.45 -23.42
C ALA A 625 -12.79 -40.15 -24.80
N SER A 626 -14.09 -39.80 -24.79
CA SER A 626 -14.85 -39.47 -26.01
C SER A 626 -14.46 -38.15 -26.68
N MET A 627 -13.61 -37.34 -26.04
CA MET A 627 -13.16 -36.03 -26.57
C MET A 627 -11.80 -36.11 -27.30
N ASP A 628 -11.34 -37.26 -27.70
CA ASP A 628 -10.05 -37.49 -28.39
C ASP A 628 -8.84 -36.89 -27.64
N THR A 629 -8.85 -36.99 -26.31
CA THR A 629 -7.85 -36.38 -25.45
C THR A 629 -6.60 -37.26 -25.24
N ILE A 630 -6.72 -38.59 -25.50
CA ILE A 630 -5.64 -39.55 -25.27
C ILE A 630 -4.36 -39.20 -26.03
N PRO A 631 -4.39 -38.87 -27.33
CA PRO A 631 -3.18 -38.46 -28.06
C PRO A 631 -2.46 -37.28 -27.43
N LEU A 632 -3.24 -36.30 -26.93
CA LEU A 632 -2.68 -35.14 -26.24
C LEU A 632 -1.97 -35.52 -24.94
N PHE A 633 -2.58 -36.39 -24.12
CA PHE A 633 -1.97 -36.85 -22.87
C PHE A 633 -0.69 -37.68 -23.14
N VAL A 634 -0.66 -38.48 -24.22
CA VAL A 634 0.56 -39.20 -24.62
C VAL A 634 1.67 -38.23 -25.03
N GLN A 635 1.34 -37.14 -25.77
CA GLN A 635 2.32 -36.12 -26.10
C GLN A 635 2.90 -35.43 -24.83
N LEU A 636 2.09 -35.24 -23.80
CA LEU A 636 2.54 -34.63 -22.55
C LEU A 636 3.53 -35.49 -21.75
N LEU A 637 3.64 -36.79 -22.00
CA LEU A 637 4.68 -37.67 -21.43
C LEU A 637 6.09 -37.27 -21.85
N TYR A 638 6.22 -36.62 -23.01
CA TYR A 638 7.51 -36.10 -23.51
C TYR A 638 7.86 -34.70 -23.01
N SER A 639 7.01 -34.11 -22.13
CA SER A 639 7.27 -32.78 -21.59
C SER A 639 8.62 -32.73 -20.83
N PRO A 640 9.40 -31.64 -20.91
CA PRO A 640 10.59 -31.47 -20.11
C PRO A 640 10.29 -31.27 -18.61
N LEU A 641 9.03 -31.04 -18.22
CA LEU A 641 8.59 -30.74 -16.87
C LEU A 641 8.03 -31.98 -16.18
N ASP A 642 8.65 -32.40 -15.09
CA ASP A 642 8.23 -33.60 -14.35
C ASP A 642 6.81 -33.51 -13.80
N ASN A 643 6.36 -32.32 -13.37
CA ASN A 643 4.98 -32.14 -12.92
C ASN A 643 3.97 -32.43 -14.04
N VAL A 644 4.26 -32.02 -15.28
CA VAL A 644 3.40 -32.28 -16.44
C VAL A 644 3.40 -33.78 -16.77
N LYS A 645 4.56 -34.44 -16.79
CA LYS A 645 4.68 -35.90 -16.96
C LYS A 645 3.85 -36.64 -15.92
N ARG A 646 3.97 -36.26 -14.65
CA ARG A 646 3.27 -36.91 -13.55
C ARG A 646 1.75 -36.84 -13.72
N VAL A 647 1.16 -35.67 -14.02
CA VAL A 647 -0.28 -35.54 -14.20
C VAL A 647 -0.76 -36.19 -15.51
N ALA A 648 0.08 -36.23 -16.57
CA ALA A 648 -0.24 -36.92 -17.81
C ALA A 648 -0.27 -38.44 -17.61
N ALA A 649 0.76 -39.02 -16.96
CA ALA A 649 0.76 -40.44 -16.61
C ALA A 649 -0.43 -40.76 -15.66
N GLY A 650 -0.77 -39.86 -14.73
CA GLY A 650 -1.88 -40.04 -13.82
C GLY A 650 -3.26 -40.08 -14.52
N VAL A 651 -3.53 -39.16 -15.47
CA VAL A 651 -4.81 -39.22 -16.22
C VAL A 651 -4.88 -40.45 -17.10
N LEU A 652 -3.77 -40.83 -17.76
CA LEU A 652 -3.73 -42.05 -18.56
C LEU A 652 -3.95 -43.32 -17.67
N CYS A 653 -3.44 -43.32 -16.45
CA CYS A 653 -3.69 -44.38 -15.49
C CYS A 653 -5.18 -44.54 -15.15
N GLU A 654 -5.91 -43.45 -14.94
CA GLU A 654 -7.35 -43.49 -14.72
C GLU A 654 -8.13 -43.94 -15.98
N LEU A 655 -7.74 -43.48 -17.16
CA LEU A 655 -8.37 -43.85 -18.41
C LEU A 655 -8.11 -45.33 -18.79
N ALA A 656 -6.91 -45.86 -18.54
CA ALA A 656 -6.52 -47.23 -18.85
C ALA A 656 -7.30 -48.27 -18.02
N LEU A 657 -8.10 -47.89 -17.05
CA LEU A 657 -9.05 -48.78 -16.39
C LEU A 657 -10.15 -49.28 -17.32
N ASP A 658 -10.45 -48.57 -18.40
CA ASP A 658 -11.34 -49.00 -19.45
C ASP A 658 -10.53 -49.62 -20.58
N LYS A 659 -10.96 -50.82 -20.97
CA LYS A 659 -10.24 -51.65 -21.97
C LYS A 659 -10.07 -50.96 -23.33
N GLN A 660 -11.13 -50.30 -23.82
CA GLN A 660 -11.09 -49.60 -25.10
C GLN A 660 -10.12 -48.41 -25.02
N SER A 661 -10.11 -47.66 -23.92
CA SER A 661 -9.16 -46.59 -23.68
C SER A 661 -7.73 -47.10 -23.59
N ALA A 662 -7.50 -48.25 -22.93
CA ALA A 662 -6.17 -48.91 -22.84
C ALA A 662 -5.61 -49.29 -24.23
N GLU A 663 -6.48 -49.82 -25.12
CA GLU A 663 -6.11 -50.13 -26.52
C GLU A 663 -5.75 -48.86 -27.30
N ILE A 664 -6.48 -47.74 -27.12
CA ILE A 664 -6.16 -46.49 -27.76
C ILE A 664 -4.84 -45.92 -27.22
N ILE A 665 -4.59 -45.95 -25.90
CA ILE A 665 -3.36 -45.46 -25.27
C ILE A 665 -2.15 -46.21 -25.86
N ASP A 666 -2.27 -47.52 -26.05
CA ASP A 666 -1.19 -48.35 -26.65
C ASP A 666 -0.99 -48.04 -28.14
N SER A 667 -2.10 -47.90 -28.91
CA SER A 667 -2.03 -47.58 -30.36
C SER A 667 -1.42 -46.20 -30.62
N GLU A 668 -1.56 -45.23 -29.70
CA GLU A 668 -0.93 -43.91 -29.74
C GLU A 668 0.57 -43.95 -29.34
N GLY A 669 1.11 -45.13 -29.04
CA GLY A 669 2.54 -45.32 -28.79
C GLY A 669 3.00 -44.96 -27.40
N ALA A 670 2.11 -44.92 -26.39
CA ALA A 670 2.41 -44.54 -25.01
C ALA A 670 3.44 -45.51 -24.34
N SER A 671 3.52 -46.76 -24.81
CA SER A 671 4.37 -47.77 -24.20
C SER A 671 5.87 -47.37 -24.14
N ALA A 672 6.39 -46.72 -25.20
CA ALA A 672 7.81 -46.31 -25.24
C ALA A 672 8.13 -45.20 -24.18
N PRO A 673 7.47 -44.08 -24.11
CA PRO A 673 7.76 -43.08 -23.08
C PRO A 673 7.44 -43.56 -21.67
N LEU A 674 6.43 -44.40 -21.47
CA LEU A 674 6.11 -44.97 -20.15
C LEU A 674 7.21 -45.90 -19.65
N MET A 675 7.82 -46.74 -20.50
CA MET A 675 8.97 -47.60 -20.14
C MET A 675 10.15 -46.72 -19.70
N GLU A 676 10.42 -45.60 -20.36
CA GLU A 676 11.47 -44.66 -19.94
C GLU A 676 11.14 -44.02 -18.58
N LEU A 677 9.86 -43.64 -18.36
CA LEU A 677 9.38 -43.01 -17.13
C LEU A 677 9.39 -43.93 -15.91
N LEU A 678 9.43 -45.26 -16.08
CA LEU A 678 9.65 -46.21 -14.97
C LEU A 678 10.95 -45.93 -14.23
N HIS A 679 11.97 -45.41 -14.91
CA HIS A 679 13.28 -45.11 -14.30
C HIS A 679 13.39 -43.68 -13.78
N SER A 680 12.28 -42.94 -13.75
CA SER A 680 12.24 -41.58 -13.21
C SER A 680 12.66 -41.57 -11.74
N SER A 681 13.42 -40.52 -11.36
CA SER A 681 13.72 -40.24 -9.94
C SER A 681 12.50 -39.75 -9.16
N ASN A 682 11.42 -39.35 -9.85
CA ASN A 682 10.16 -38.97 -9.24
C ASN A 682 9.29 -40.22 -9.10
N GLU A 683 9.13 -40.65 -7.84
CA GLU A 683 8.40 -41.88 -7.48
C GLU A 683 6.95 -41.86 -8.01
N GLY A 684 6.27 -40.72 -7.98
CA GLY A 684 4.89 -40.57 -8.51
C GLY A 684 4.82 -40.77 -10.02
N ILE A 685 5.84 -40.35 -10.79
CA ILE A 685 5.92 -40.60 -12.24
C ILE A 685 6.10 -42.09 -12.51
N ALA A 686 7.04 -42.71 -11.82
CA ALA A 686 7.32 -44.12 -11.99
C ALA A 686 6.14 -45.02 -11.62
N THR A 687 5.42 -44.67 -10.54
CA THR A 687 4.22 -45.40 -10.10
C THR A 687 3.07 -45.32 -11.10
N TYR A 688 2.76 -44.12 -11.62
CA TYR A 688 1.72 -44.00 -12.63
C TYR A 688 2.11 -44.67 -13.95
N ALA A 689 3.37 -44.54 -14.38
CA ALA A 689 3.86 -45.23 -15.59
C ALA A 689 3.73 -46.73 -15.46
N ALA A 690 4.13 -47.30 -14.29
CA ALA A 690 3.97 -48.72 -13.98
C ALA A 690 2.53 -49.21 -14.06
N ALA A 691 1.60 -48.41 -13.46
CA ALA A 691 0.17 -48.73 -13.47
C ALA A 691 -0.44 -48.75 -14.88
N VAL A 692 -0.06 -47.77 -15.73
CA VAL A 692 -0.52 -47.74 -17.14
C VAL A 692 0.00 -48.92 -17.92
N LEU A 693 1.32 -49.17 -17.84
CA LEU A 693 1.95 -50.31 -18.55
C LEU A 693 1.37 -51.66 -18.14
N PHE A 694 1.13 -51.85 -16.86
CA PHE A 694 0.46 -53.06 -16.36
C PHE A 694 -0.88 -53.28 -17.04
N ARG A 695 -1.73 -52.27 -17.09
CA ARG A 695 -3.10 -52.35 -17.70
C ARG A 695 -3.07 -52.56 -19.22
N ILE A 696 -2.20 -51.85 -19.94
CA ILE A 696 -2.00 -52.10 -21.36
C ILE A 696 -1.52 -53.52 -21.66
N SER A 697 -0.74 -54.13 -20.74
CA SER A 697 -0.20 -55.45 -20.92
C SER A 697 -1.21 -56.58 -20.71
N GLU A 698 -2.37 -56.33 -20.09
CA GLU A 698 -3.33 -57.37 -19.72
C GLU A 698 -3.79 -58.25 -20.92
N ASP A 699 -3.95 -57.68 -22.08
CA ASP A 699 -4.40 -58.40 -23.30
C ASP A 699 -3.27 -58.68 -24.30
N LYS A 700 -1.99 -58.46 -23.89
CA LYS A 700 -0.85 -58.71 -24.76
C LYS A 700 -0.34 -60.17 -24.66
N ASN A 701 0.54 -60.55 -25.62
CA ASN A 701 1.14 -61.84 -25.63
C ASN A 701 2.03 -62.12 -24.38
N PRO A 702 2.26 -63.38 -23.99
CA PRO A 702 3.02 -63.74 -22.81
C PRO A 702 4.44 -63.16 -22.75
N ASP A 703 5.11 -63.02 -23.90
CA ASP A 703 6.48 -62.45 -23.94
C ASP A 703 6.52 -60.96 -23.64
N TYR A 704 5.51 -60.21 -24.08
CA TYR A 704 5.34 -58.81 -23.74
C TYR A 704 5.06 -58.65 -22.23
N LYS A 705 4.11 -59.44 -21.69
CA LYS A 705 3.78 -59.44 -20.26
C LYS A 705 5.04 -59.74 -19.40
N LYS A 706 5.84 -60.71 -19.81
CA LYS A 706 7.07 -61.07 -19.11
C LYS A 706 8.07 -59.91 -19.10
N ARG A 707 8.28 -59.24 -20.23
CA ARG A 707 9.19 -58.07 -20.28
C ARG A 707 8.69 -56.93 -19.40
N VAL A 708 7.40 -56.54 -19.48
CA VAL A 708 6.82 -55.51 -18.65
C VAL A 708 6.91 -55.89 -17.18
N SER A 709 6.66 -57.15 -16.80
CA SER A 709 6.75 -57.63 -15.43
C SER A 709 8.16 -57.48 -14.87
N VAL A 710 9.20 -57.84 -15.65
CA VAL A 710 10.60 -57.68 -15.23
C VAL A 710 10.95 -56.21 -14.99
N GLU A 711 10.60 -55.32 -15.89
CA GLU A 711 10.86 -53.89 -15.76
C GLU A 711 10.09 -53.26 -14.59
N LEU A 712 8.83 -53.66 -14.38
CA LEU A 712 8.03 -53.21 -13.25
C LEU A 712 8.64 -53.66 -11.92
N THR A 713 9.07 -54.91 -11.83
CA THR A 713 9.70 -55.46 -10.62
C THR A 713 11.01 -54.70 -10.32
N HIS A 714 11.85 -54.50 -11.36
CA HIS A 714 13.09 -53.77 -11.21
C HIS A 714 12.88 -52.31 -10.77
N SER A 715 11.85 -51.62 -11.31
CA SER A 715 11.54 -50.24 -10.95
C SER A 715 10.98 -50.12 -9.54
N LEU A 716 10.02 -50.98 -9.14
CA LEU A 716 9.36 -50.92 -7.84
C LEU A 716 10.25 -51.22 -6.67
N PHE A 717 11.24 -52.14 -6.85
CA PHE A 717 12.16 -52.60 -5.78
C PHE A 717 13.53 -51.95 -5.85
N LYS A 718 13.73 -50.95 -6.70
CA LYS A 718 15.03 -50.27 -6.87
C LYS A 718 15.55 -49.63 -5.57
N HIS A 719 14.69 -49.25 -4.64
CA HIS A 719 15.04 -48.60 -3.40
C HIS A 719 15.04 -49.53 -2.17
N ASP A 720 14.65 -50.79 -2.31
CA ASP A 720 14.68 -51.80 -1.24
C ASP A 720 15.31 -53.11 -1.73
N PRO A 721 16.65 -53.23 -1.68
CA PRO A 721 17.36 -54.47 -2.05
C PRO A 721 16.96 -55.68 -1.23
N ALA A 722 16.52 -55.51 0.03
CA ALA A 722 16.09 -56.62 0.89
C ALA A 722 14.71 -57.15 0.44
N ALA A 723 13.83 -56.29 -0.05
CA ALA A 723 12.57 -56.71 -0.66
C ALA A 723 12.82 -57.51 -1.96
N TRP A 724 13.89 -57.17 -2.72
CA TRP A 724 14.31 -57.91 -3.90
C TRP A 724 14.81 -59.34 -3.55
N GLU A 725 15.56 -59.49 -2.50
CA GLU A 725 16.04 -60.81 -2.02
C GLU A 725 14.86 -61.68 -1.54
N MET A 726 13.81 -61.09 -0.95
CA MET A 726 12.60 -61.85 -0.59
C MET A 726 11.80 -62.32 -1.82
N VAL A 727 11.82 -61.54 -2.90
CA VAL A 727 11.17 -61.91 -4.19
C VAL A 727 11.98 -62.92 -4.99
N SER A 728 13.29 -62.99 -4.76
CA SER A 728 14.20 -63.95 -5.41
C SER A 728 14.22 -65.37 -4.79
N LEU A 729 13.47 -65.57 -3.69
CA LEU A 729 13.24 -66.88 -3.08
C LEU A 729 11.86 -67.45 -3.52
N PRO A 730 11.64 -68.66 -3.71
CA PRO A 730 11.88 -69.69 -4.66
C PRO A 730 10.88 -69.67 -5.85
N SER A 731 11.05 -70.66 -6.76
CA SER A 731 10.32 -70.94 -8.02
C SER A 731 8.79 -70.77 -7.97
N ASP A 732 8.19 -70.72 -6.83
CA ASP A 732 6.74 -70.61 -6.65
C ASP A 732 6.20 -69.19 -6.88
N PHE A 733 7.00 -68.14 -6.75
CA PHE A 733 6.60 -66.75 -7.00
C PHE A 733 6.48 -66.46 -8.51
N ILE A 734 7.22 -67.13 -9.35
CA ILE A 734 7.12 -67.04 -10.81
C ILE A 734 5.90 -67.81 -11.34
N ILE A 735 5.50 -68.90 -10.65
CA ILE A 735 4.32 -69.69 -10.98
C ILE A 735 3.01 -68.97 -10.65
N ILE A 736 3.01 -68.11 -9.64
CA ILE A 736 1.84 -67.33 -9.24
C ILE A 736 1.50 -66.26 -10.30
N PHE A 737 2.48 -65.75 -11.05
CA PHE A 737 2.21 -64.87 -12.19
C PHE A 737 1.57 -65.56 -13.41
N TYR A 738 1.51 -66.89 -13.42
CA TYR A 738 1.05 -67.64 -14.60
C TYR A 738 -0.37 -68.20 -14.49
N ASN A 739 -0.98 -68.29 -13.30
CA ASN A 739 -2.22 -69.07 -13.18
C ASN A 739 -3.38 -68.49 -12.36
N ASP A 740 -3.30 -67.33 -11.72
CA ASP A 740 -4.45 -66.87 -10.95
C ASP A 740 -4.68 -65.35 -10.95
N ASN A 741 -5.89 -64.95 -11.23
CA ASN A 741 -6.43 -63.60 -11.08
C ASN A 741 -6.19 -62.96 -9.69
N HIS A 742 -5.78 -63.73 -8.69
CA HIS A 742 -5.50 -63.28 -7.33
C HIS A 742 -4.20 -62.44 -7.19
N ILE A 743 -3.21 -62.65 -8.04
CA ILE A 743 -1.94 -61.90 -7.93
C ILE A 743 -1.98 -60.59 -8.67
N ALA A 744 -2.70 -60.53 -9.82
CA ALA A 744 -3.04 -59.26 -10.47
C ALA A 744 -3.79 -58.35 -9.46
N PHE A 745 -4.63 -58.94 -8.60
CA PHE A 745 -5.33 -58.25 -7.56
C PHE A 745 -4.42 -57.73 -6.42
N TYR A 746 -3.39 -58.47 -6.01
CA TYR A 746 -2.46 -58.05 -4.97
C TYR A 746 -1.49 -56.97 -5.45
N SER A 747 -0.93 -57.10 -6.64
CA SER A 747 -0.10 -56.06 -7.24
C SER A 747 -0.89 -54.82 -7.62
N CYS A 748 -2.15 -54.97 -8.09
CA CYS A 748 -3.06 -53.87 -8.36
C CYS A 748 -3.45 -53.12 -7.06
N LYS A 749 -3.69 -53.87 -5.97
CA LYS A 749 -4.04 -53.24 -4.68
C LYS A 749 -2.87 -52.54 -4.00
N ILE A 750 -1.62 -52.98 -4.20
CA ILE A 750 -0.42 -52.28 -3.77
C ILE A 750 -0.22 -51.01 -4.61
N LEU A 751 -0.42 -51.09 -5.92
CA LEU A 751 -0.38 -49.94 -6.83
C LEU A 751 -1.54 -48.93 -6.58
N GLU A 752 -2.75 -49.44 -6.32
CA GLU A 752 -3.89 -48.60 -5.94
C GLU A 752 -3.69 -47.88 -4.60
N ASN A 753 -3.11 -48.57 -3.60
CA ASN A 753 -2.75 -47.94 -2.32
C ASN A 753 -1.64 -46.89 -2.50
N ALA A 754 -0.59 -47.20 -3.29
CA ALA A 754 0.48 -46.26 -3.58
C ALA A 754 -0.01 -45.03 -4.37
N ILE A 755 -1.01 -45.20 -5.29
CA ILE A 755 -1.64 -44.13 -6.02
C ILE A 755 -2.48 -43.26 -5.08
N ASN A 756 -3.23 -43.85 -4.17
CA ASN A 756 -4.03 -43.13 -3.18
C ASN A 756 -3.19 -42.36 -2.18
N ASP A 757 -2.00 -42.85 -1.81
CA ASP A 757 -1.06 -42.14 -0.93
C ASP A 757 -0.34 -40.99 -1.62
N LEU A 758 -0.23 -40.99 -2.96
CA LEU A 758 0.39 -39.92 -3.75
C LEU A 758 -0.54 -38.72 -3.94
N ASP A 759 -1.83 -38.87 -3.74
CA ASP A 759 -2.85 -37.82 -3.95
C ASP A 759 -3.30 -37.12 -2.64
N LEU A 760 -2.79 -37.56 -1.48
CA LEU A 760 -2.91 -36.88 -0.19
C LEU A 760 -1.77 -35.87 0.00
#